data_9f73aba6ecca715253e07258aed74a59
#
_entry.id   9f73aba6ecca715253e07258aed74a59
#
_cell.length_a   1.000
_cell.length_b   1.000
_cell.length_c   1.000
_cell.angle_alpha   90.00
_cell.angle_beta   90.00
_cell.angle_gamma   90.00
#
_symmetry.space_group_name_H-M   'P 1'
#
loop_
_entity.id
_entity.type
_entity.pdbx_description
1 polymer ?
#
loop_
_entity_poly.entity_id
_entity_poly.type
_entity_poly.pdbx_seq_one_letter_code
_entity_poly.pdbx_strand_id
1 'polypeptide(L)'
;MTYRISVDTGGTFTDVVVSGPNQSLIIGKSLTTPERAFTGVSNSIKDAASQLDMTLEELLNKTSLFIYGTTRATNAIVTKQGAKTAFLTTEGFPDILVMKEGGKFNPHDFSMDFPEPYIPRRRTFLVRERMSSEGAISVALDESNLIGTLKELREQNYEAVAVTLLWSFVNPLHELRVAELIEEYLPGVPYTLSHKLAPILREYRRASATAIDASLKPLMQQHLRQLEQDLRAAGYEEEILVSTSMGGVMQISALTDMPIHMAKSGPSMAPVAARSFSQMEQLGGNIIVADTGGTTFDVALINNNELVYSRDTWIGGDWTGHLLGISSVDISSVGAGGGSIAWIDEGGLLRVGPQSAGSVPGPACYDRGGKLPTVSDAACVLRYFNPQYFLGGRMSLDTDAAYEVIRSLSSQLNLSPEETAYAILNLASETMINAVHDITTSKGIDPKESVLVAGGGAAGINIMLIARELGCKEVLVPKQASALSASGMQFADIMTEETASFFTSSSAFDFDGVSTCLAALSSRLEAFRNSLSDQHSACETRIEFSVEARYASQVWEIDCPVPQQLLENDPAALFESFHVAHEGLYSMRDEGSKIEFITWKAKLIVDTGLKVVHGDKDRGLAAVSSARSRECFFGKITSEKTLILKGEDMVPGVKFNGPCIIEEPTTTIVVFPEMSGFVTANNNYQLTFE
;
A
#
# COMPACT_ATOMS: atom_id res chain seq x y z
N MET A 1 31.03 1.87 -9.74
CA MET A 1 29.85 2.68 -9.41
C MET A 1 28.64 1.86 -9.77
N THR A 2 27.80 1.53 -8.80
CA THR A 2 26.64 0.64 -8.98
C THR A 2 25.34 1.43 -9.01
N TYR A 3 24.38 0.95 -9.79
CA TYR A 3 23.02 1.48 -9.85
C TYR A 3 22.09 0.65 -8.98
N ARG A 4 20.96 1.20 -8.60
CA ARG A 4 19.83 0.51 -7.99
C ARG A 4 18.60 0.76 -8.85
N ILE A 5 17.81 -0.27 -9.09
CA ILE A 5 16.58 -0.19 -9.90
C ILE A 5 15.42 -0.63 -9.02
N SER A 6 14.37 0.18 -8.98
CA SER A 6 13.08 -0.21 -8.39
C SER A 6 11.99 -0.08 -9.45
N VAL A 7 11.11 -1.06 -9.49
CA VAL A 7 10.04 -1.17 -10.49
C VAL A 7 8.72 -1.33 -9.77
N ASP A 8 7.75 -0.49 -10.06
CA ASP A 8 6.36 -0.66 -9.64
C ASP A 8 5.48 -0.96 -10.85
N THR A 9 4.97 -2.18 -10.92
CA THR A 9 4.07 -2.63 -11.99
C THR A 9 2.63 -2.44 -11.54
N GLY A 10 2.04 -1.30 -11.90
CA GLY A 10 0.63 -1.01 -11.69
C GLY A 10 -0.27 -1.64 -12.76
N GLY A 11 -1.59 -1.40 -12.66
CA GLY A 11 -2.57 -1.91 -13.62
C GLY A 11 -2.49 -1.25 -15.01
N THR A 12 -2.00 -0.01 -15.09
CA THR A 12 -1.94 0.80 -16.33
C THR A 12 -0.53 1.09 -16.77
N PHE A 13 0.32 1.52 -15.85
CA PHE A 13 1.71 1.88 -16.10
C PHE A 13 2.64 1.04 -15.26
N THR A 14 3.83 0.84 -15.79
CA THR A 14 5.00 0.32 -15.07
C THR A 14 5.96 1.48 -14.90
N ASP A 15 6.20 1.87 -13.64
CA ASP A 15 7.08 2.94 -13.25
C ASP A 15 8.40 2.36 -12.75
N VAL A 16 9.51 2.94 -13.20
CA VAL A 16 10.86 2.58 -12.79
C VAL A 16 11.55 3.80 -12.21
N VAL A 17 12.24 3.60 -11.10
CA VAL A 17 13.16 4.59 -10.56
C VAL A 17 14.56 3.98 -10.51
N VAL A 18 15.50 4.65 -11.14
CA VAL A 18 16.93 4.28 -11.12
C VAL A 18 17.67 5.30 -10.27
N SER A 19 18.36 4.85 -9.24
CA SER A 19 19.31 5.68 -8.51
C SER A 19 20.72 5.43 -9.01
N GLY A 20 21.40 6.51 -9.37
CA GLY A 20 22.81 6.51 -9.78
C GLY A 20 23.77 6.72 -8.62
N PRO A 21 25.08 6.73 -8.91
CA PRO A 21 26.12 6.94 -7.90
C PRO A 21 26.03 8.24 -7.10
N ASN A 22 25.40 9.27 -7.69
CA ASN A 22 25.15 10.57 -7.05
C ASN A 22 23.80 10.63 -6.31
N GLN A 23 23.15 9.49 -6.13
CA GLN A 23 21.80 9.34 -5.55
C GLN A 23 20.71 10.15 -6.28
N SER A 24 20.96 10.61 -7.51
CA SER A 24 19.92 11.19 -8.35
C SER A 24 18.92 10.11 -8.75
N LEU A 25 17.62 10.41 -8.61
CA LEU A 25 16.54 9.53 -8.98
C LEU A 25 16.06 9.85 -10.40
N ILE A 26 16.15 8.87 -11.29
CA ILE A 26 15.75 8.96 -12.69
C ILE A 26 14.50 8.10 -12.88
N ILE A 27 13.48 8.67 -13.49
CA ILE A 27 12.20 7.97 -13.72
C ILE A 27 12.16 7.45 -15.17
N GLY A 28 11.80 6.19 -15.32
CA GLY A 28 11.37 5.59 -16.57
C GLY A 28 9.91 5.12 -16.46
N LYS A 29 9.16 5.24 -17.55
CA LYS A 29 7.73 4.91 -17.55
C LYS A 29 7.31 4.24 -18.85
N SER A 30 6.53 3.15 -18.74
CA SER A 30 5.94 2.46 -19.89
C SER A 30 4.52 1.97 -19.57
N LEU A 31 3.77 1.55 -20.58
CA LEU A 31 2.50 0.86 -20.38
C LEU A 31 2.76 -0.55 -19.82
N THR A 32 1.92 -0.96 -18.87
CA THR A 32 1.92 -2.33 -18.35
C THR A 32 1.46 -3.32 -19.43
N THR A 33 2.14 -4.45 -19.53
CA THR A 33 1.81 -5.56 -20.42
C THR A 33 1.33 -6.76 -19.61
N PRO A 34 0.01 -7.00 -19.52
CA PRO A 34 -0.56 -8.05 -18.67
C PRO A 34 -0.10 -9.46 -19.01
N GLU A 35 0.13 -9.75 -20.31
CA GLU A 35 0.53 -11.08 -20.78
C GLU A 35 1.94 -11.46 -20.32
N ARG A 36 2.86 -10.50 -20.30
CA ARG A 36 4.24 -10.69 -19.87
C ARG A 36 4.77 -9.46 -19.15
N ALA A 37 4.80 -9.52 -17.85
CA ALA A 37 5.20 -8.39 -16.99
C ALA A 37 6.57 -7.81 -17.37
N PHE A 38 7.54 -8.66 -17.70
CA PHE A 38 8.89 -8.24 -18.08
C PHE A 38 8.93 -7.33 -19.31
N THR A 39 7.98 -7.41 -20.23
CA THR A 39 7.93 -6.50 -21.39
C THR A 39 7.73 -5.06 -20.95
N GLY A 40 6.77 -4.78 -20.08
CA GLY A 40 6.59 -3.45 -19.48
C GLY A 40 7.79 -3.03 -18.64
N VAL A 41 8.31 -3.93 -17.80
CA VAL A 41 9.50 -3.71 -16.98
C VAL A 41 10.71 -3.32 -17.85
N SER A 42 11.03 -4.11 -18.87
CA SER A 42 12.17 -3.83 -19.75
C SER A 42 12.02 -2.51 -20.51
N ASN A 43 10.80 -2.17 -20.95
CA ASN A 43 10.54 -0.92 -21.66
C ASN A 43 10.71 0.30 -20.74
N SER A 44 10.23 0.23 -19.50
CA SER A 44 10.42 1.33 -18.54
C SER A 44 11.88 1.47 -18.09
N ILE A 45 12.63 0.36 -17.97
CA ILE A 45 14.08 0.42 -17.70
C ILE A 45 14.82 1.03 -18.91
N LYS A 46 14.46 0.69 -20.15
CA LYS A 46 15.03 1.31 -21.35
C LYS A 46 14.78 2.82 -21.41
N ASP A 47 13.59 3.27 -21.02
CA ASP A 47 13.27 4.70 -20.93
C ASP A 47 14.20 5.43 -19.94
N ALA A 48 14.44 4.86 -18.76
CA ALA A 48 15.39 5.38 -17.79
C ALA A 48 16.85 5.28 -18.28
N ALA A 49 17.26 4.15 -18.88
CA ALA A 49 18.60 3.91 -19.38
C ALA A 49 18.98 4.89 -20.50
N SER A 50 18.02 5.25 -21.36
CA SER A 50 18.23 6.26 -22.42
C SER A 50 18.61 7.64 -21.88
N GLN A 51 18.15 8.01 -20.68
CA GLN A 51 18.51 9.26 -20.01
C GLN A 51 19.93 9.21 -19.40
N LEU A 52 20.51 8.01 -19.34
CA LEU A 52 21.88 7.76 -18.87
C LEU A 52 22.85 7.44 -20.01
N ASP A 53 22.41 7.54 -21.26
CA ASP A 53 23.17 7.10 -22.45
C ASP A 53 23.63 5.63 -22.35
N MET A 54 22.78 4.74 -21.82
CA MET A 54 23.04 3.32 -21.63
C MET A 54 22.01 2.45 -22.32
N THR A 55 22.43 1.23 -22.66
CA THR A 55 21.51 0.14 -23.05
C THR A 55 20.89 -0.53 -21.80
N LEU A 56 19.82 -1.31 -22.00
CA LEU A 56 19.21 -2.11 -20.94
C LEU A 56 20.24 -3.04 -20.27
N GLU A 57 21.00 -3.77 -21.09
CA GLU A 57 21.99 -4.75 -20.61
C GLU A 57 23.12 -4.07 -19.83
N GLU A 58 23.64 -2.94 -20.32
CA GLU A 58 24.69 -2.18 -19.63
C GLU A 58 24.21 -1.65 -18.27
N LEU A 59 22.96 -1.19 -18.17
CA LEU A 59 22.40 -0.73 -16.92
C LEU A 59 22.18 -1.90 -15.95
N LEU A 60 21.60 -3.02 -16.40
CA LEU A 60 21.38 -4.19 -15.57
C LEU A 60 22.69 -4.79 -15.04
N ASN A 61 23.73 -4.90 -15.89
CA ASN A 61 25.05 -5.40 -15.48
C ASN A 61 25.76 -4.49 -14.45
N LYS A 62 25.38 -3.22 -14.35
CA LYS A 62 25.91 -2.27 -13.37
C LYS A 62 25.01 -2.10 -12.15
N THR A 63 23.92 -2.84 -12.07
CA THR A 63 22.91 -2.72 -11.01
C THR A 63 23.24 -3.69 -9.88
N SER A 64 23.43 -3.16 -8.68
CA SER A 64 23.69 -3.94 -7.47
C SER A 64 22.43 -4.35 -6.72
N LEU A 65 21.29 -3.71 -6.99
CA LEU A 65 20.04 -4.03 -6.32
C LEU A 65 18.87 -3.80 -7.26
N PHE A 66 18.02 -4.82 -7.40
CA PHE A 66 16.78 -4.77 -8.15
C PHE A 66 15.60 -5.06 -7.22
N ILE A 67 14.65 -4.12 -7.16
CA ILE A 67 13.45 -4.25 -6.33
C ILE A 67 12.23 -4.24 -7.24
N TYR A 68 11.36 -5.23 -7.05
CA TYR A 68 10.14 -5.40 -7.85
C TYR A 68 8.89 -5.22 -7.00
N GLY A 69 7.98 -4.35 -7.42
CA GLY A 69 6.64 -4.18 -6.90
C GLY A 69 5.59 -4.53 -7.95
N THR A 70 4.46 -5.08 -7.53
CA THR A 70 3.37 -5.43 -8.44
C THR A 70 2.02 -5.41 -7.74
N THR A 71 0.99 -4.97 -8.45
CA THR A 71 -0.41 -5.04 -8.01
C THR A 71 -1.07 -6.37 -8.33
N ARG A 72 -0.34 -7.36 -8.91
CA ARG A 72 -0.92 -8.61 -9.41
C ARG A 72 -1.63 -9.42 -8.33
N ALA A 73 -1.03 -9.52 -7.12
CA ALA A 73 -1.64 -10.22 -5.99
C ALA A 73 -2.95 -9.54 -5.55
N THR A 74 -2.95 -8.23 -5.38
CA THR A 74 -4.15 -7.46 -5.02
C THR A 74 -5.24 -7.61 -6.09
N ASN A 75 -4.88 -7.49 -7.36
CA ASN A 75 -5.82 -7.65 -8.47
C ASN A 75 -6.42 -9.06 -8.51
N ALA A 76 -5.62 -10.11 -8.29
CA ALA A 76 -6.13 -11.48 -8.24
C ALA A 76 -7.17 -11.69 -7.13
N ILE A 77 -6.97 -11.05 -5.95
CA ILE A 77 -7.94 -11.09 -4.85
C ILE A 77 -9.23 -10.38 -5.25
N VAL A 78 -9.13 -9.13 -5.75
CA VAL A 78 -10.28 -8.29 -6.12
C VAL A 78 -11.11 -8.91 -7.24
N THR A 79 -10.45 -9.45 -8.27
CA THR A 79 -11.11 -10.05 -9.44
C THR A 79 -11.45 -11.54 -9.27
N LYS A 80 -11.14 -12.12 -8.09
CA LYS A 80 -11.36 -13.55 -7.76
C LYS A 80 -10.69 -14.51 -8.76
N GLN A 81 -9.52 -14.12 -9.26
CA GLN A 81 -8.69 -14.92 -10.17
C GLN A 81 -7.65 -15.78 -9.43
N GLY A 82 -7.83 -16.02 -8.15
CA GLY A 82 -7.04 -16.98 -7.38
C GLY A 82 -7.30 -18.42 -7.85
N ALA A 83 -6.37 -19.32 -7.52
CA ALA A 83 -6.45 -20.74 -7.82
C ALA A 83 -7.71 -21.40 -7.23
N LYS A 84 -8.16 -22.51 -7.81
CA LYS A 84 -9.24 -23.33 -7.23
C LYS A 84 -8.76 -23.96 -5.92
N THR A 85 -9.07 -23.31 -4.81
CA THR A 85 -8.55 -23.63 -3.47
C THR A 85 -9.56 -24.40 -2.64
N ALA A 86 -9.12 -25.47 -1.98
CA ALA A 86 -9.85 -26.15 -0.93
C ALA A 86 -9.52 -25.52 0.43
N PHE A 87 -10.52 -25.34 1.28
CA PHE A 87 -10.36 -24.88 2.66
C PHE A 87 -10.63 -26.04 3.63
N LEU A 88 -9.59 -26.48 4.35
CA LEU A 88 -9.67 -27.51 5.38
C LEU A 88 -9.77 -26.84 6.75
N THR A 89 -10.82 -27.20 7.52
CA THR A 89 -11.05 -26.65 8.86
C THR A 89 -11.60 -27.70 9.80
N THR A 90 -11.46 -27.47 11.11
CA THR A 90 -11.95 -28.36 12.17
C THR A 90 -13.45 -28.66 12.01
N GLU A 91 -13.84 -29.93 12.17
CA GLU A 91 -15.25 -30.36 12.16
C GLU A 91 -16.08 -29.54 13.15
N GLY A 92 -17.26 -29.08 12.72
CA GLY A 92 -18.15 -28.23 13.49
C GLY A 92 -17.97 -26.73 13.21
N PHE A 93 -16.95 -26.31 12.44
CA PHE A 93 -16.67 -24.90 12.13
C PHE A 93 -16.60 -24.61 10.62
N PRO A 94 -17.61 -25.02 9.84
CA PRO A 94 -17.59 -24.90 8.39
C PRO A 94 -17.75 -23.47 7.88
N ASP A 95 -18.27 -22.58 8.70
CA ASP A 95 -18.78 -21.28 8.27
C ASP A 95 -17.87 -20.10 8.68
N ILE A 96 -16.62 -20.37 9.12
CA ILE A 96 -15.66 -19.33 9.54
C ILE A 96 -15.52 -18.24 8.45
N LEU A 97 -15.31 -18.65 7.18
CA LEU A 97 -15.13 -17.71 6.08
C LEU A 97 -16.44 -17.01 5.67
N VAL A 98 -17.60 -17.58 5.97
CA VAL A 98 -18.92 -17.01 5.70
C VAL A 98 -19.30 -15.98 6.77
N MET A 99 -19.09 -16.35 8.04
CA MET A 99 -19.45 -15.49 9.18
C MET A 99 -18.52 -14.31 9.37
N LYS A 100 -17.28 -14.40 8.89
CA LYS A 100 -16.25 -13.36 9.04
C LYS A 100 -16.11 -12.88 10.49
N GLU A 101 -16.02 -11.57 10.73
CA GLU A 101 -15.90 -10.94 12.06
C GLU A 101 -17.29 -10.57 12.66
N GLY A 102 -18.38 -11.17 12.20
CA GLY A 102 -19.70 -10.90 12.77
C GLY A 102 -20.87 -11.09 11.81
N GLY A 103 -20.62 -11.65 10.65
CA GLY A 103 -21.66 -11.98 9.68
C GLY A 103 -22.08 -10.78 8.83
N LYS A 104 -23.32 -10.32 8.95
CA LYS A 104 -23.87 -9.21 8.17
C LYS A 104 -23.47 -7.87 8.76
N PHE A 105 -23.25 -6.86 7.90
CA PHE A 105 -23.04 -5.48 8.32
C PHE A 105 -24.21 -4.93 9.14
N ASN A 106 -25.44 -5.25 8.73
CA ASN A 106 -26.64 -5.00 9.53
C ASN A 106 -27.35 -6.34 9.83
N PRO A 107 -27.14 -6.95 11.02
CA PRO A 107 -27.72 -8.24 11.35
C PRO A 107 -29.24 -8.23 11.46
N HIS A 108 -29.85 -7.05 11.61
CA HIS A 108 -31.32 -6.90 11.70
C HIS A 108 -32.00 -6.69 10.34
N ASP A 109 -31.22 -6.49 9.28
CA ASP A 109 -31.76 -6.42 7.92
C ASP A 109 -31.79 -7.81 7.27
N PHE A 110 -32.96 -8.41 7.23
CA PHE A 110 -33.15 -9.73 6.64
C PHE A 110 -33.16 -9.74 5.10
N SER A 111 -33.23 -8.56 4.46
CA SER A 111 -33.13 -8.43 3.01
C SER A 111 -31.67 -8.41 2.54
N MET A 112 -30.73 -8.14 3.44
CA MET A 112 -29.31 -8.12 3.15
C MET A 112 -28.72 -9.55 3.21
N ASP A 113 -28.05 -9.97 2.16
CA ASP A 113 -27.30 -11.22 2.12
C ASP A 113 -26.03 -11.16 2.98
N PHE A 114 -25.50 -12.34 3.34
CA PHE A 114 -24.16 -12.42 3.93
C PHE A 114 -23.11 -11.96 2.91
N PRO A 115 -22.04 -11.27 3.37
CA PRO A 115 -20.94 -10.93 2.48
C PRO A 115 -20.34 -12.20 1.88
N GLU A 116 -20.00 -12.14 0.60
CA GLU A 116 -19.46 -13.30 -0.10
C GLU A 116 -18.14 -13.79 0.55
N PRO A 117 -18.02 -15.08 0.90
CA PRO A 117 -16.78 -15.63 1.44
C PRO A 117 -15.68 -15.71 0.38
N TYR A 118 -14.42 -15.57 0.80
CA TYR A 118 -13.28 -15.67 -0.12
C TYR A 118 -13.21 -17.03 -0.82
N ILE A 119 -13.34 -18.12 -0.07
CA ILE A 119 -13.55 -19.46 -0.62
C ILE A 119 -15.01 -19.82 -0.42
N PRO A 120 -15.75 -20.18 -1.48
CA PRO A 120 -17.15 -20.57 -1.38
C PRO A 120 -17.35 -21.76 -0.42
N ARG A 121 -18.45 -21.71 0.36
CA ARG A 121 -18.77 -22.73 1.37
C ARG A 121 -18.70 -24.18 0.86
N ARG A 122 -19.06 -24.43 -0.41
CA ARG A 122 -18.98 -25.75 -1.06
C ARG A 122 -17.54 -26.26 -1.27
N ARG A 123 -16.52 -25.42 -1.07
CA ARG A 123 -15.09 -25.78 -1.13
C ARG A 123 -14.45 -25.87 0.25
N THR A 124 -15.29 -25.86 1.32
CA THR A 124 -14.85 -26.06 2.70
C THR A 124 -15.03 -27.53 3.04
N PHE A 125 -13.97 -28.18 3.49
CA PHE A 125 -13.90 -29.58 3.88
C PHE A 125 -13.58 -29.68 5.37
N LEU A 126 -14.28 -30.60 6.06
CA LEU A 126 -14.15 -30.72 7.50
C LEU A 126 -13.12 -31.78 7.86
N VAL A 127 -12.21 -31.42 8.76
CA VAL A 127 -11.21 -32.32 9.32
C VAL A 127 -11.67 -32.75 10.72
N ARG A 128 -11.86 -34.02 10.91
CA ARG A 128 -12.25 -34.56 12.20
C ARG A 128 -11.04 -34.64 13.14
N GLU A 129 -10.94 -33.63 13.96
CA GLU A 129 -9.88 -33.42 14.94
C GLU A 129 -10.32 -32.38 15.98
N ARG A 130 -9.66 -32.30 17.14
CA ARG A 130 -9.84 -31.18 18.07
C ARG A 130 -8.62 -30.97 18.95
N MET A 131 -8.09 -29.75 18.93
CA MET A 131 -7.11 -29.24 19.87
C MET A 131 -7.82 -28.37 20.93
N SER A 132 -7.40 -28.42 22.19
CA SER A 132 -7.91 -27.54 23.24
C SER A 132 -7.14 -26.21 23.26
N SER A 133 -7.64 -25.24 24.03
CA SER A 133 -6.97 -23.94 24.27
C SER A 133 -5.61 -24.08 24.97
N GLU A 134 -5.41 -25.17 25.73
CA GLU A 134 -4.16 -25.48 26.41
C GLU A 134 -3.20 -26.32 25.54
N GLY A 135 -3.57 -26.60 24.28
CA GLY A 135 -2.76 -27.39 23.34
C GLY A 135 -2.85 -28.91 23.55
N ALA A 136 -3.81 -29.39 24.35
CA ALA A 136 -4.05 -30.83 24.50
C ALA A 136 -4.93 -31.36 23.36
N ILE A 137 -4.68 -32.60 22.93
CA ILE A 137 -5.50 -33.29 21.93
C ILE A 137 -6.80 -33.77 22.58
N SER A 138 -7.91 -33.11 22.25
CA SER A 138 -9.25 -33.53 22.71
C SER A 138 -9.88 -34.60 21.80
N VAL A 139 -9.62 -34.48 20.47
CA VAL A 139 -9.99 -35.49 19.46
C VAL A 139 -8.79 -35.70 18.56
N ALA A 140 -8.32 -36.92 18.44
CA ALA A 140 -7.22 -37.26 17.55
C ALA A 140 -7.62 -37.03 16.07
N LEU A 141 -6.64 -36.70 15.23
CA LEU A 141 -6.83 -36.54 13.80
C LEU A 141 -7.31 -37.88 13.17
N ASP A 142 -8.46 -37.84 12.50
CA ASP A 142 -8.95 -38.96 11.69
C ASP A 142 -8.28 -38.95 10.32
N GLU A 143 -7.11 -39.59 10.25
CA GLU A 143 -6.31 -39.64 9.02
C GLU A 143 -7.06 -40.35 7.88
N SER A 144 -7.85 -41.37 8.19
CA SER A 144 -8.57 -42.16 7.18
C SER A 144 -9.64 -41.30 6.47
N ASN A 145 -10.38 -40.49 7.22
CA ASN A 145 -11.33 -39.52 6.67
C ASN A 145 -10.60 -38.44 5.83
N LEU A 146 -9.51 -37.90 6.35
CA LEU A 146 -8.73 -36.89 5.67
C LEU A 146 -8.14 -37.41 4.35
N ILE A 147 -7.56 -38.62 4.32
CA ILE A 147 -7.04 -39.24 3.10
C ILE A 147 -8.16 -39.40 2.05
N GLY A 148 -9.38 -39.78 2.47
CA GLY A 148 -10.54 -39.77 1.59
C GLY A 148 -10.80 -38.42 0.95
N THR A 149 -10.80 -37.36 1.76
CA THR A 149 -10.97 -36.00 1.32
C THR A 149 -9.86 -35.57 0.34
N LEU A 150 -8.58 -35.84 0.64
CA LEU A 150 -7.47 -35.49 -0.23
C LEU A 150 -7.54 -36.16 -1.60
N LYS A 151 -7.99 -37.45 -1.66
CA LYS A 151 -8.24 -38.15 -2.93
C LYS A 151 -9.35 -37.48 -3.74
N GLU A 152 -10.44 -37.05 -3.08
CA GLU A 152 -11.52 -36.28 -3.72
C GLU A 152 -11.01 -34.97 -4.27
N LEU A 153 -10.18 -34.21 -3.54
CA LEU A 153 -9.57 -32.97 -3.99
C LEU A 153 -8.73 -33.19 -5.25
N ARG A 154 -7.98 -34.28 -5.31
CA ARG A 154 -7.20 -34.67 -6.49
C ARG A 154 -8.07 -34.95 -7.70
N GLU A 155 -9.13 -35.75 -7.52
CA GLU A 155 -10.08 -36.08 -8.59
C GLU A 155 -10.80 -34.85 -9.15
N GLN A 156 -11.08 -33.87 -8.27
CA GLN A 156 -11.72 -32.61 -8.62
C GLN A 156 -10.75 -31.53 -9.12
N ASN A 157 -9.46 -31.83 -9.26
CA ASN A 157 -8.41 -30.93 -9.74
C ASN A 157 -8.36 -29.62 -8.92
N TYR A 158 -8.24 -29.71 -7.58
CA TYR A 158 -7.91 -28.55 -6.77
C TYR A 158 -6.45 -28.15 -6.96
N GLU A 159 -6.22 -26.85 -7.06
CA GLU A 159 -4.93 -26.25 -7.41
C GLU A 159 -4.14 -25.75 -6.19
N ALA A 160 -4.83 -25.59 -5.03
CA ALA A 160 -4.22 -25.17 -3.77
C ALA A 160 -5.06 -25.65 -2.59
N VAL A 161 -4.42 -25.75 -1.40
CA VAL A 161 -5.07 -26.15 -0.15
C VAL A 161 -4.74 -25.14 0.95
N ALA A 162 -5.77 -24.58 1.60
CA ALA A 162 -5.67 -23.77 2.80
C ALA A 162 -6.07 -24.59 4.02
N VAL A 163 -5.22 -24.66 5.04
CA VAL A 163 -5.46 -25.47 6.26
C VAL A 163 -5.52 -24.53 7.47
N THR A 164 -6.67 -24.50 8.13
CA THR A 164 -6.86 -23.71 9.36
C THR A 164 -7.61 -24.56 10.38
N LEU A 165 -6.86 -25.12 11.32
CA LEU A 165 -7.43 -25.89 12.41
C LEU A 165 -7.49 -25.04 13.69
N LEU A 166 -8.48 -25.30 14.53
CA LEU A 166 -8.64 -24.57 15.78
C LEU A 166 -7.46 -24.82 16.71
N TRP A 167 -6.96 -23.76 17.36
CA TRP A 167 -5.84 -23.80 18.31
C TRP A 167 -4.52 -24.33 17.73
N SER A 168 -4.37 -24.43 16.41
CA SER A 168 -3.12 -24.86 15.76
C SER A 168 -1.93 -23.95 16.06
N PHE A 169 -2.18 -22.69 16.42
CA PHE A 169 -1.13 -21.73 16.82
C PHE A 169 -0.60 -22.02 18.24
N VAL A 170 -1.36 -22.76 19.08
CA VAL A 170 -0.91 -23.25 20.39
C VAL A 170 -0.19 -24.59 20.24
N ASN A 171 -0.77 -25.52 19.48
CA ASN A 171 -0.15 -26.81 19.17
C ASN A 171 -0.38 -27.18 17.70
N PRO A 172 0.64 -27.10 16.84
CA PRO A 172 0.50 -27.30 15.40
C PRO A 172 0.48 -28.76 14.95
N LEU A 173 0.52 -29.73 15.88
CA LEU A 173 0.74 -31.15 15.56
C LEU A 173 -0.22 -31.67 14.47
N HIS A 174 -1.52 -31.34 14.55
CA HIS A 174 -2.49 -31.79 13.56
C HIS A 174 -2.28 -31.08 12.20
N GLU A 175 -2.01 -29.78 12.13
CA GLU A 175 -1.71 -29.10 10.85
C GLU A 175 -0.43 -29.63 10.21
N LEU A 176 0.61 -29.94 11.00
CA LEU A 176 1.84 -30.54 10.50
C LEU A 176 1.56 -31.93 9.90
N ARG A 177 0.74 -32.76 10.58
CA ARG A 177 0.37 -34.06 10.04
C ARG A 177 -0.49 -33.95 8.78
N VAL A 178 -1.40 -32.97 8.72
CA VAL A 178 -2.17 -32.68 7.50
C VAL A 178 -1.26 -32.33 6.35
N ALA A 179 -0.19 -31.54 6.58
CA ALA A 179 0.79 -31.21 5.56
C ALA A 179 1.50 -32.45 4.99
N GLU A 180 1.97 -33.36 5.85
CA GLU A 180 2.59 -34.61 5.40
C GLU A 180 1.65 -35.42 4.51
N LEU A 181 0.36 -35.49 4.88
CA LEU A 181 -0.64 -36.19 4.09
C LEU A 181 -0.95 -35.46 2.76
N ILE A 182 -0.93 -34.13 2.74
CA ILE A 182 -1.06 -33.36 1.49
C ILE A 182 0.11 -33.69 0.56
N GLU A 183 1.33 -33.70 1.05
CA GLU A 183 2.52 -34.03 0.25
C GLU A 183 2.46 -35.45 -0.34
N GLU A 184 1.91 -36.41 0.42
CA GLU A 184 1.77 -37.81 0.00
C GLU A 184 0.63 -37.97 -1.03
N TYR A 185 -0.56 -37.40 -0.81
CA TYR A 185 -1.77 -37.67 -1.58
C TYR A 185 -2.10 -36.62 -2.66
N LEU A 186 -1.53 -35.41 -2.54
CA LEU A 186 -1.65 -34.29 -3.50
C LEU A 186 -0.26 -33.74 -3.92
N PRO A 187 0.65 -34.59 -4.42
CA PRO A 187 2.01 -34.16 -4.73
C PRO A 187 2.01 -32.99 -5.72
N GLY A 188 2.77 -31.93 -5.40
CA GLY A 188 2.90 -30.74 -6.24
C GLY A 188 1.77 -29.72 -6.12
N VAL A 189 0.74 -29.96 -5.35
CA VAL A 189 -0.28 -28.97 -5.02
C VAL A 189 0.19 -28.12 -3.85
N PRO A 190 0.36 -26.80 -4.03
CA PRO A 190 0.79 -25.92 -2.94
C PRO A 190 -0.27 -25.79 -1.86
N TYR A 191 0.20 -25.62 -0.63
CA TYR A 191 -0.67 -25.45 0.53
C TYR A 191 -0.15 -24.35 1.46
N THR A 192 -1.03 -23.87 2.33
CA THR A 192 -0.69 -22.93 3.41
C THR A 192 -1.26 -23.45 4.73
N LEU A 193 -0.41 -23.47 5.76
CA LEU A 193 -0.77 -23.82 7.13
C LEU A 193 -0.95 -22.56 7.97
N SER A 194 -2.08 -22.46 8.65
CA SER A 194 -2.46 -21.26 9.40
C SER A 194 -1.50 -20.89 10.53
N HIS A 195 -0.96 -21.90 11.24
CA HIS A 195 -0.02 -21.67 12.33
C HIS A 195 1.35 -21.14 11.89
N LYS A 196 1.71 -21.34 10.60
CA LYS A 196 2.95 -20.78 10.04
C LYS A 196 2.77 -19.36 9.53
N LEU A 197 1.62 -19.09 8.88
CA LEU A 197 1.39 -17.79 8.25
C LEU A 197 0.95 -16.73 9.26
N ALA A 198 0.01 -17.05 10.14
CA ALA A 198 -0.63 -16.11 11.06
C ALA A 198 -0.97 -16.79 12.39
N PRO A 199 0.02 -17.04 13.28
CA PRO A 199 -0.19 -17.73 14.57
C PRO A 199 -0.86 -16.80 15.60
N ILE A 200 -2.05 -16.31 15.28
CA ILE A 200 -2.81 -15.35 16.07
C ILE A 200 -4.13 -15.94 16.57
N LEU A 201 -4.63 -15.39 17.67
CA LEU A 201 -5.98 -15.62 18.14
C LEU A 201 -6.98 -15.12 17.10
N ARG A 202 -8.23 -15.51 17.13
CA ARG A 202 -9.32 -15.15 16.20
C ARG A 202 -9.26 -15.96 14.89
N GLU A 203 -10.19 -16.89 14.80
CA GLU A 203 -10.24 -17.90 13.74
C GLU A 203 -10.42 -17.30 12.36
N TYR A 204 -11.27 -16.27 12.20
CA TYR A 204 -11.52 -15.68 10.89
C TYR A 204 -10.28 -15.01 10.30
N ARG A 205 -9.55 -14.21 11.10
CA ARG A 205 -8.33 -13.52 10.65
C ARG A 205 -7.31 -14.51 10.12
N ARG A 206 -7.07 -15.58 10.88
CA ARG A 206 -6.15 -16.65 10.51
C ARG A 206 -6.64 -17.42 9.28
N ALA A 207 -7.94 -17.75 9.23
CA ALA A 207 -8.55 -18.46 8.10
C ALA A 207 -8.54 -17.63 6.81
N SER A 208 -8.86 -16.34 6.89
CA SER A 208 -8.85 -15.43 5.75
C SER A 208 -7.44 -15.28 5.16
N ALA A 209 -6.44 -14.99 5.99
CA ALA A 209 -5.05 -14.92 5.57
C ALA A 209 -4.60 -16.21 4.88
N THR A 210 -4.87 -17.37 5.50
CA THR A 210 -4.49 -18.69 4.97
C THR A 210 -5.16 -19.00 3.63
N ALA A 211 -6.45 -18.66 3.51
CA ALA A 211 -7.21 -18.87 2.29
C ALA A 211 -6.70 -18.01 1.13
N ILE A 212 -6.40 -16.74 1.41
CA ILE A 212 -5.84 -15.79 0.44
C ILE A 212 -4.46 -16.26 -0.01
N ASP A 213 -3.56 -16.53 0.94
CA ASP A 213 -2.19 -16.95 0.63
C ASP A 213 -2.16 -18.22 -0.22
N ALA A 214 -2.88 -19.26 0.18
CA ALA A 214 -2.95 -20.52 -0.58
C ALA A 214 -3.43 -20.30 -2.01
N SER A 215 -4.47 -19.47 -2.20
CA SER A 215 -5.05 -19.20 -3.52
C SER A 215 -4.11 -18.41 -4.44
N LEU A 216 -3.22 -17.61 -3.88
CA LEU A 216 -2.25 -16.81 -4.63
C LEU A 216 -1.01 -17.61 -5.05
N LYS A 217 -0.66 -18.69 -4.33
CA LYS A 217 0.59 -19.44 -4.55
C LYS A 217 0.81 -19.86 -6.01
N PRO A 218 -0.11 -20.56 -6.68
CA PRO A 218 0.13 -21.01 -8.07
C PRO A 218 0.43 -19.84 -9.01
N LEU A 219 -0.39 -18.78 -8.93
CA LEU A 219 -0.26 -17.60 -9.77
C LEU A 219 1.06 -16.85 -9.52
N MET A 220 1.37 -16.57 -8.25
CA MET A 220 2.52 -15.74 -7.89
C MET A 220 3.83 -16.50 -8.04
N GLN A 221 3.85 -17.80 -7.75
CA GLN A 221 5.02 -18.66 -7.98
C GLN A 221 5.40 -18.68 -9.47
N GLN A 222 4.42 -18.86 -10.35
CA GLN A 222 4.67 -18.82 -11.80
C GLN A 222 5.17 -17.44 -12.24
N HIS A 223 4.52 -16.38 -11.75
CA HIS A 223 4.85 -15.00 -12.11
C HIS A 223 6.28 -14.61 -11.70
N LEU A 224 6.64 -14.89 -10.45
CA LEU A 224 7.95 -14.52 -9.90
C LEU A 224 9.07 -15.34 -10.56
N ARG A 225 8.87 -16.64 -10.77
CA ARG A 225 9.85 -17.48 -11.48
C ARG A 225 10.09 -16.99 -12.92
N GLN A 226 9.01 -16.61 -13.63
CA GLN A 226 9.14 -16.08 -14.99
C GLN A 226 9.88 -14.74 -15.01
N LEU A 227 9.56 -13.84 -14.08
CA LEU A 227 10.26 -12.56 -13.94
C LEU A 227 11.75 -12.76 -13.67
N GLU A 228 12.09 -13.64 -12.74
CA GLU A 228 13.49 -13.95 -12.42
C GLU A 228 14.24 -14.50 -13.64
N GLN A 229 13.66 -15.46 -14.36
CA GLN A 229 14.25 -16.00 -15.58
C GLN A 229 14.47 -14.92 -16.65
N ASP A 230 13.50 -14.03 -16.82
CA ASP A 230 13.58 -12.93 -17.78
C ASP A 230 14.68 -11.92 -17.42
N LEU A 231 14.82 -11.59 -16.13
CA LEU A 231 15.87 -10.70 -15.63
C LEU A 231 17.26 -11.33 -15.78
N ARG A 232 17.41 -12.63 -15.45
CA ARG A 232 18.68 -13.36 -15.67
C ARG A 232 19.06 -13.37 -17.13
N ALA A 233 18.10 -13.64 -18.03
CA ALA A 233 18.31 -13.63 -19.48
C ALA A 233 18.67 -12.25 -20.03
N ALA A 234 18.25 -11.17 -19.35
CA ALA A 234 18.58 -9.78 -19.69
C ALA A 234 19.92 -9.29 -19.11
N GLY A 235 20.65 -10.13 -18.35
CA GLY A 235 21.98 -9.85 -17.82
C GLY A 235 22.04 -9.42 -16.35
N TYR A 236 20.93 -9.51 -15.57
CA TYR A 236 20.94 -9.22 -14.15
C TYR A 236 21.27 -10.48 -13.34
N GLU A 237 22.39 -10.45 -12.58
CA GLU A 237 22.89 -11.63 -11.86
C GLU A 237 22.71 -11.55 -10.32
N GLU A 238 22.50 -10.34 -9.78
CA GLU A 238 22.42 -10.10 -8.34
C GLU A 238 21.04 -10.51 -7.75
N GLU A 239 20.87 -10.33 -6.45
CA GLU A 239 19.64 -10.68 -5.73
C GLU A 239 18.46 -9.80 -6.15
N ILE A 240 17.29 -10.44 -6.31
CA ILE A 240 16.03 -9.76 -6.61
C ILE A 240 15.24 -9.67 -5.32
N LEU A 241 14.93 -8.44 -4.91
CA LEU A 241 14.03 -8.16 -3.80
C LEU A 241 12.64 -7.78 -4.33
N VAL A 242 11.62 -8.04 -3.54
CA VAL A 242 10.23 -7.75 -3.89
C VAL A 242 9.58 -6.96 -2.75
N SER A 243 8.82 -5.93 -3.08
CA SER A 243 8.12 -5.10 -2.10
C SER A 243 7.02 -5.85 -1.36
N THR A 244 6.83 -5.51 -0.09
CA THR A 244 5.83 -6.12 0.79
C THR A 244 4.81 -5.10 1.31
N SER A 245 3.68 -5.60 1.79
CA SER A 245 2.65 -4.79 2.45
C SER A 245 3.13 -4.07 3.71
N MET A 246 4.26 -4.46 4.27
CA MET A 246 4.85 -3.82 5.46
C MET A 246 5.68 -2.56 5.14
N GLY A 247 5.78 -2.14 3.88
CA GLY A 247 6.63 -1.02 3.50
C GLY A 247 8.13 -1.36 3.48
N GLY A 248 8.47 -2.64 3.49
CA GLY A 248 9.81 -3.18 3.32
C GLY A 248 9.92 -4.04 2.07
N VAL A 249 11.07 -4.67 1.90
CA VAL A 249 11.34 -5.62 0.82
C VAL A 249 11.79 -6.96 1.37
N MET A 250 11.55 -8.03 0.62
CA MET A 250 11.99 -9.39 0.96
C MET A 250 12.55 -10.08 -0.29
N GLN A 251 13.31 -11.14 -0.06
CA GLN A 251 13.80 -12.00 -1.13
C GLN A 251 12.64 -12.62 -1.93
N ILE A 252 12.82 -12.76 -3.24
CA ILE A 252 11.83 -13.36 -4.15
C ILE A 252 11.43 -14.79 -3.71
N SER A 253 12.37 -15.56 -3.17
CA SER A 253 12.14 -16.91 -2.67
C SER A 253 11.14 -16.92 -1.49
N ALA A 254 11.31 -16.04 -0.50
CA ALA A 254 10.44 -15.93 0.66
C ALA A 254 8.99 -15.56 0.26
N LEU A 255 8.83 -14.67 -0.72
CA LEU A 255 7.51 -14.26 -1.22
C LEU A 255 6.87 -15.27 -2.18
N THR A 256 7.66 -16.16 -2.76
CA THR A 256 7.16 -17.32 -3.49
C THR A 256 6.43 -18.29 -2.54
N ASP A 257 6.88 -18.37 -1.30
CA ASP A 257 6.27 -19.23 -0.26
C ASP A 257 5.09 -18.55 0.45
N MET A 258 5.12 -17.23 0.63
CA MET A 258 4.09 -16.45 1.32
C MET A 258 3.64 -15.23 0.49
N PRO A 259 2.97 -15.45 -0.67
CA PRO A 259 2.62 -14.38 -1.60
C PRO A 259 1.60 -13.36 -1.07
N ILE A 260 0.91 -13.64 0.02
CA ILE A 260 -0.01 -12.69 0.65
C ILE A 260 0.69 -11.37 1.03
N HIS A 261 1.96 -11.42 1.40
CA HIS A 261 2.75 -10.23 1.74
C HIS A 261 2.93 -9.25 0.56
N MET A 262 2.63 -9.69 -0.67
CA MET A 262 2.62 -8.82 -1.85
C MET A 262 1.29 -8.08 -2.06
N ALA A 263 0.24 -8.44 -1.32
CA ALA A 263 -1.03 -7.74 -1.40
C ALA A 263 -0.89 -6.32 -0.85
N LYS A 264 -1.32 -5.30 -1.61
CA LYS A 264 -1.13 -3.86 -1.32
C LYS A 264 0.35 -3.41 -1.21
N SER A 265 1.32 -4.17 -1.73
CA SER A 265 2.75 -3.82 -1.61
C SER A 265 3.14 -2.55 -2.38
N GLY A 266 2.51 -2.23 -3.50
CA GLY A 266 2.73 -0.97 -4.23
C GLY A 266 2.36 0.25 -3.38
N PRO A 267 1.08 0.39 -2.97
CA PRO A 267 0.66 1.51 -2.12
C PRO A 267 1.47 1.66 -0.83
N SER A 268 1.94 0.57 -0.21
CA SER A 268 2.74 0.64 1.04
C SER A 268 4.12 1.27 0.87
N MET A 269 4.62 1.40 -0.35
CA MET A 269 5.89 2.07 -0.63
C MET A 269 5.77 3.60 -0.70
N ALA A 270 4.59 4.15 -1.00
CA ALA A 270 4.39 5.60 -1.04
C ALA A 270 4.66 6.26 0.33
N PRO A 271 4.20 5.74 1.49
CA PRO A 271 4.59 6.25 2.80
C PRO A 271 6.10 6.19 3.09
N VAL A 272 6.78 5.15 2.61
CA VAL A 272 8.25 5.03 2.76
C VAL A 272 8.95 6.17 2.03
N ALA A 273 8.53 6.46 0.79
CA ALA A 273 9.04 7.61 0.03
C ALA A 273 8.74 8.92 0.74
N ALA A 274 7.48 9.13 1.17
CA ALA A 274 7.05 10.36 1.81
C ALA A 274 7.83 10.65 3.09
N ARG A 275 8.07 9.62 3.93
CA ARG A 275 8.92 9.71 5.12
C ARG A 275 10.33 10.17 4.74
N SER A 276 10.93 9.52 3.75
CA SER A 276 12.31 9.81 3.35
C SER A 276 12.45 11.20 2.75
N PHE A 277 11.51 11.63 1.89
CA PHE A 277 11.51 12.98 1.32
C PHE A 277 11.26 14.05 2.40
N SER A 278 10.33 13.82 3.34
CA SER A 278 10.10 14.74 4.45
C SER A 278 11.32 14.90 5.36
N GLN A 279 12.01 13.78 5.65
CA GLN A 279 13.27 13.80 6.40
C GLN A 279 14.38 14.56 5.65
N MET A 280 14.51 14.38 4.32
CA MET A 280 15.48 15.13 3.51
C MET A 280 15.27 16.65 3.63
N GLU A 281 14.01 17.08 3.68
CA GLU A 281 13.65 18.49 3.78
C GLU A 281 13.59 18.98 5.24
N GLN A 282 13.82 18.12 6.22
CA GLN A 282 13.75 18.40 7.66
C GLN A 282 12.38 18.98 8.08
N LEU A 283 11.31 18.43 7.50
CA LEU A 283 9.94 18.76 7.86
C LEU A 283 9.48 17.95 9.06
N GLY A 284 8.29 18.25 9.58
CA GLY A 284 7.73 17.59 10.75
C GLY A 284 7.59 16.07 10.62
N GLY A 285 7.55 15.37 11.74
CA GLY A 285 7.47 13.90 11.81
C GLY A 285 6.07 13.32 11.57
N ASN A 286 5.01 14.16 11.61
CA ASN A 286 3.65 13.76 11.28
C ASN A 286 3.37 14.08 9.83
N ILE A 287 3.07 13.06 9.04
CA ILE A 287 2.93 13.19 7.59
C ILE A 287 1.63 12.52 7.14
N ILE A 288 0.88 13.21 6.32
CA ILE A 288 -0.25 12.67 5.57
C ILE A 288 0.24 12.43 4.14
N VAL A 289 0.19 11.20 3.70
CA VAL A 289 0.56 10.82 2.33
C VAL A 289 -0.70 10.76 1.49
N ALA A 290 -0.74 11.51 0.41
CA ALA A 290 -1.87 11.62 -0.52
C ALA A 290 -1.43 11.18 -1.91
N ASP A 291 -1.63 9.90 -2.24
CA ASP A 291 -1.26 9.33 -3.54
C ASP A 291 -2.47 9.28 -4.47
N THR A 292 -2.53 10.20 -5.43
CA THR A 292 -3.64 10.32 -6.38
C THR A 292 -3.26 9.75 -7.73
N GLY A 293 -3.79 8.58 -8.01
CA GLY A 293 -3.67 7.92 -9.30
C GLY A 293 -4.78 8.32 -10.29
N GLY A 294 -4.89 7.53 -11.37
CA GLY A 294 -6.00 7.68 -12.33
C GLY A 294 -7.34 7.15 -11.80
N THR A 295 -7.33 6.17 -10.90
CA THR A 295 -8.52 5.43 -10.45
C THR A 295 -8.78 5.57 -8.96
N THR A 296 -7.74 5.59 -8.15
CA THR A 296 -7.80 5.59 -6.69
C THR A 296 -7.03 6.78 -6.10
N PHE A 297 -7.44 7.14 -4.91
CA PHE A 297 -6.73 7.97 -3.97
C PHE A 297 -6.37 7.10 -2.77
N ASP A 298 -5.07 6.94 -2.55
CA ASP A 298 -4.53 6.19 -1.42
C ASP A 298 -3.99 7.17 -0.38
N VAL A 299 -4.49 7.05 0.85
CA VAL A 299 -4.03 7.87 1.97
C VAL A 299 -3.41 7.00 3.06
N ALA A 300 -2.25 7.42 3.55
CA ALA A 300 -1.55 6.79 4.65
C ALA A 300 -1.00 7.83 5.62
N LEU A 301 -0.70 7.39 6.83
CA LEU A 301 -0.18 8.24 7.89
C LEU A 301 1.22 7.79 8.33
N ILE A 302 2.03 8.77 8.68
CA ILE A 302 3.29 8.59 9.40
C ILE A 302 3.18 9.40 10.68
N ASN A 303 3.42 8.77 11.80
CA ASN A 303 3.34 9.38 13.12
C ASN A 303 4.74 9.41 13.75
N ASN A 304 5.24 10.60 14.08
CA ASN A 304 6.59 10.77 14.64
C ASN A 304 7.70 10.05 13.83
N ASN A 305 7.67 10.16 12.50
CA ASN A 305 8.56 9.48 11.55
C ASN A 305 8.43 7.94 11.48
N GLU A 306 7.43 7.36 12.14
CA GLU A 306 7.17 5.93 12.08
C GLU A 306 5.95 5.61 11.22
N LEU A 307 6.04 4.57 10.39
CA LEU A 307 4.91 4.08 9.61
C LEU A 307 3.82 3.54 10.54
N VAL A 308 2.58 3.85 10.24
CA VAL A 308 1.43 3.30 10.99
C VAL A 308 1.05 1.96 10.38
N TYR A 309 0.95 0.93 11.22
CA TYR A 309 0.61 -0.43 10.81
C TYR A 309 -0.79 -0.83 11.28
N SER A 310 -1.39 -1.76 10.53
CA SER A 310 -2.66 -2.39 10.87
C SER A 310 -2.66 -3.86 10.46
N ARG A 311 -3.37 -4.70 11.22
CA ARG A 311 -3.77 -6.06 10.81
C ARG A 311 -5.21 -6.11 10.31
N ASP A 312 -5.94 -5.01 10.45
CA ASP A 312 -7.31 -4.86 10.00
C ASP A 312 -7.40 -4.33 8.56
N THR A 313 -6.45 -4.74 7.72
CA THR A 313 -6.40 -4.34 6.32
C THR A 313 -7.37 -5.19 5.49
N TRP A 314 -8.40 -4.57 4.97
CA TRP A 314 -9.40 -5.19 4.10
C TRP A 314 -9.10 -4.95 2.63
N ILE A 315 -9.37 -5.94 1.80
CA ILE A 315 -9.45 -5.79 0.35
C ILE A 315 -10.92 -5.81 -0.05
N GLY A 316 -11.39 -4.72 -0.61
CA GLY A 316 -12.82 -4.40 -0.75
C GLY A 316 -13.31 -3.55 0.41
N GLY A 317 -14.62 -3.51 0.64
CA GLY A 317 -15.20 -2.73 1.75
C GLY A 317 -14.88 -3.34 3.11
N ASP A 318 -14.73 -2.49 4.11
CA ASP A 318 -14.55 -2.92 5.50
C ASP A 318 -15.70 -3.85 5.92
N TRP A 319 -15.39 -4.89 6.68
CA TRP A 319 -16.31 -5.94 7.16
C TRP A 319 -16.97 -6.78 6.06
N THR A 320 -17.12 -6.25 4.84
CA THR A 320 -17.73 -6.96 3.69
C THR A 320 -16.71 -7.56 2.74
N GLY A 321 -15.54 -6.96 2.63
CA GLY A 321 -14.40 -7.43 1.85
C GLY A 321 -13.70 -8.66 2.42
N HIS A 322 -12.42 -8.79 2.13
CA HIS A 322 -11.56 -9.90 2.57
C HIS A 322 -10.41 -9.35 3.41
N LEU A 323 -10.34 -9.81 4.66
CA LEU A 323 -9.33 -9.38 5.62
C LEU A 323 -7.98 -10.05 5.31
N LEU A 324 -6.91 -9.28 5.18
CA LEU A 324 -5.56 -9.84 5.00
C LEU A 324 -5.06 -10.55 6.27
N GLY A 325 -5.34 -10.02 7.46
CA GLY A 325 -4.99 -10.62 8.74
C GLY A 325 -3.48 -10.70 9.04
N ILE A 326 -2.66 -10.04 8.22
CA ILE A 326 -1.21 -9.89 8.40
C ILE A 326 -0.88 -8.42 8.66
N SER A 327 0.27 -8.15 9.28
CA SER A 327 0.75 -6.78 9.45
C SER A 327 0.98 -6.11 8.10
N SER A 328 0.41 -4.93 7.90
CA SER A 328 0.61 -4.11 6.71
C SER A 328 0.59 -2.63 7.07
N VAL A 329 1.19 -1.79 6.24
CA VAL A 329 1.05 -0.34 6.38
C VAL A 329 -0.43 0.01 6.28
N ASP A 330 -0.90 0.85 7.18
CA ASP A 330 -2.31 1.26 7.23
C ASP A 330 -2.59 2.27 6.11
N ILE A 331 -3.34 1.82 5.09
CA ILE A 331 -3.64 2.59 3.89
C ILE A 331 -5.14 2.51 3.62
N SER A 332 -5.78 3.66 3.62
CA SER A 332 -7.17 3.81 3.17
C SER A 332 -7.18 4.15 1.69
N SER A 333 -7.97 3.43 0.92
CA SER A 333 -8.10 3.62 -0.54
C SER A 333 -9.54 3.98 -0.88
N VAL A 334 -9.74 5.09 -1.57
CA VAL A 334 -11.06 5.51 -2.05
C VAL A 334 -11.09 5.64 -3.57
N GLY A 335 -12.25 5.39 -4.16
CA GLY A 335 -12.46 5.49 -5.60
C GLY A 335 -12.56 6.95 -6.09
N ALA A 336 -11.47 7.70 -5.87
CA ALA A 336 -11.33 9.08 -6.32
C ALA A 336 -9.98 9.24 -7.03
N GLY A 337 -9.98 9.76 -8.26
CA GLY A 337 -8.74 9.94 -9.03
C GLY A 337 -9.01 10.72 -10.31
N GLY A 338 -7.99 10.89 -11.14
CA GLY A 338 -8.11 11.64 -12.40
C GLY A 338 -9.16 11.11 -13.37
N GLY A 339 -9.43 9.80 -13.37
CA GLY A 339 -10.43 9.15 -14.20
C GLY A 339 -11.79 8.98 -13.55
N SER A 340 -12.02 9.49 -12.33
CA SER A 340 -13.35 9.41 -11.67
C SER A 340 -14.40 10.10 -12.49
N ILE A 341 -15.52 9.36 -12.74
CA ILE A 341 -16.61 9.80 -13.62
C ILE A 341 -17.52 10.72 -12.84
N ALA A 342 -17.86 11.86 -13.45
CA ALA A 342 -18.88 12.78 -12.96
C ALA A 342 -20.24 12.44 -13.56
N TRP A 343 -21.30 12.47 -12.75
CA TRP A 343 -22.65 12.11 -13.14
C TRP A 343 -23.68 12.82 -12.27
N ILE A 344 -24.95 12.84 -12.71
CA ILE A 344 -26.04 13.45 -11.97
C ILE A 344 -26.91 12.34 -11.43
N ASP A 345 -27.17 12.37 -10.11
CA ASP A 345 -28.02 11.40 -9.45
C ASP A 345 -29.54 11.64 -9.71
N GLU A 346 -30.39 10.72 -9.24
CA GLU A 346 -31.85 10.82 -9.39
C GLU A 346 -32.43 12.07 -8.72
N GLY A 347 -31.76 12.67 -7.77
CA GLY A 347 -32.11 13.91 -7.10
C GLY A 347 -31.64 15.16 -7.85
N GLY A 348 -30.96 15.02 -9.00
CA GLY A 348 -30.43 16.14 -9.78
C GLY A 348 -29.13 16.74 -9.23
N LEU A 349 -28.43 16.03 -8.32
CA LEU A 349 -27.17 16.48 -7.73
C LEU A 349 -25.96 15.92 -8.48
N LEU A 350 -24.98 16.76 -8.68
CA LEU A 350 -23.69 16.35 -9.25
C LEU A 350 -22.97 15.41 -8.28
N ARG A 351 -22.46 14.30 -8.81
CA ARG A 351 -21.64 13.29 -8.12
C ARG A 351 -20.35 13.04 -8.88
N VAL A 352 -19.30 12.63 -8.18
CA VAL A 352 -18.02 12.24 -8.77
C VAL A 352 -17.58 10.90 -8.16
N GLY A 353 -17.35 9.90 -9.04
CA GLY A 353 -17.02 8.55 -8.61
C GLY A 353 -18.23 7.79 -8.04
N PRO A 354 -18.01 6.63 -7.39
CA PRO A 354 -16.73 5.92 -7.27
C PRO A 354 -16.27 5.25 -8.59
N GLN A 355 -17.10 5.27 -9.64
CA GLN A 355 -16.74 4.69 -10.93
C GLN A 355 -15.63 5.49 -11.60
N SER A 356 -14.72 4.78 -12.24
CA SER A 356 -13.63 5.36 -13.02
C SER A 356 -13.68 4.92 -14.48
N ALA A 357 -13.31 5.82 -15.38
CA ALA A 357 -13.13 5.50 -16.80
C ALA A 357 -11.90 4.61 -17.04
N GLY A 358 -11.06 4.43 -16.04
CA GLY A 358 -9.81 3.66 -16.16
C GLY A 358 -8.83 4.26 -17.16
N SER A 359 -8.03 3.41 -17.78
CA SER A 359 -7.10 3.80 -18.85
C SER A 359 -7.63 3.55 -20.25
N VAL A 360 -8.58 2.62 -20.37
CA VAL A 360 -9.29 2.26 -21.61
C VAL A 360 -10.76 2.04 -21.25
N PRO A 361 -11.71 2.81 -21.82
CA PRO A 361 -11.47 3.87 -22.81
C PRO A 361 -10.78 5.12 -22.24
N GLY A 362 -10.78 5.33 -20.90
CA GLY A 362 -10.18 6.47 -20.23
C GLY A 362 -11.01 7.76 -20.30
N PRO A 363 -10.47 8.88 -19.78
CA PRO A 363 -11.01 10.22 -19.96
C PRO A 363 -11.27 10.57 -21.44
N ALA A 364 -12.26 11.39 -21.73
CA ALA A 364 -12.57 11.81 -23.09
C ALA A 364 -11.39 12.56 -23.74
N CYS A 365 -10.69 13.39 -22.97
CA CYS A 365 -9.52 14.12 -23.43
C CYS A 365 -8.34 13.23 -23.86
N TYR A 366 -8.33 11.92 -23.53
CA TYR A 366 -7.27 11.01 -23.96
C TYR A 366 -7.41 10.49 -25.40
N ASP A 367 -8.52 10.82 -26.05
CA ASP A 367 -8.86 10.38 -27.43
C ASP A 367 -8.73 8.88 -27.66
N ARG A 368 -9.19 8.08 -26.67
CA ARG A 368 -9.21 6.61 -26.70
C ARG A 368 -10.63 6.03 -26.66
N GLY A 369 -11.62 6.85 -27.01
CA GLY A 369 -13.02 6.46 -27.05
C GLY A 369 -13.79 6.69 -25.74
N GLY A 370 -13.23 7.40 -24.76
CA GLY A 370 -13.92 7.89 -23.56
C GLY A 370 -15.09 8.81 -23.95
N LYS A 371 -16.24 8.63 -23.28
CA LYS A 371 -17.47 9.39 -23.55
C LYS A 371 -18.12 9.96 -22.29
N LEU A 372 -17.57 9.66 -21.14
CA LEU A 372 -18.09 10.11 -19.85
C LEU A 372 -17.16 11.18 -19.28
N PRO A 373 -17.71 12.24 -18.70
CA PRO A 373 -16.90 13.33 -18.11
C PRO A 373 -16.16 12.83 -16.89
N THR A 374 -14.88 13.20 -16.80
CA THR A 374 -14.00 12.81 -15.68
C THR A 374 -13.33 14.02 -15.03
N VAL A 375 -12.65 13.80 -13.89
CA VAL A 375 -11.82 14.83 -13.25
C VAL A 375 -10.70 15.32 -14.19
N SER A 376 -10.10 14.42 -15.00
CA SER A 376 -9.10 14.83 -16.00
C SER A 376 -9.68 15.72 -17.10
N ASP A 377 -10.92 15.43 -17.55
CA ASP A 377 -11.62 16.30 -18.51
C ASP A 377 -11.93 17.66 -17.89
N ALA A 378 -12.35 17.68 -16.62
CA ALA A 378 -12.57 18.92 -15.88
C ALA A 378 -11.29 19.74 -15.77
N ALA A 379 -10.14 19.14 -15.41
CA ALA A 379 -8.85 19.82 -15.37
C ALA A 379 -8.43 20.36 -16.75
N CYS A 380 -8.77 19.66 -17.83
CA CYS A 380 -8.55 20.08 -19.20
C CYS A 380 -9.39 21.33 -19.55
N VAL A 381 -10.69 21.34 -19.21
CA VAL A 381 -11.59 22.49 -19.42
C VAL A 381 -11.16 23.71 -18.60
N LEU A 382 -10.69 23.50 -17.37
CA LEU A 382 -10.11 24.56 -16.51
C LEU A 382 -8.77 25.09 -17.05
N ARG A 383 -8.23 24.46 -18.09
CA ARG A 383 -6.96 24.75 -18.74
C ARG A 383 -5.75 24.56 -17.83
N TYR A 384 -5.82 23.61 -16.91
CA TYR A 384 -4.68 23.23 -16.05
C TYR A 384 -3.66 22.43 -16.81
N PHE A 385 -4.09 21.56 -17.75
CA PHE A 385 -3.19 20.78 -18.58
C PHE A 385 -2.71 21.56 -19.83
N ASN A 386 -1.49 21.24 -20.25
CA ASN A 386 -0.99 21.60 -21.56
C ASN A 386 -1.32 20.44 -22.53
N PRO A 387 -2.23 20.63 -23.50
CA PRO A 387 -2.67 19.56 -24.38
C PRO A 387 -1.55 18.92 -25.20
N GLN A 388 -0.46 19.67 -25.45
CA GLN A 388 0.66 19.21 -26.27
C GLN A 388 1.84 18.69 -25.44
N TYR A 389 1.80 18.84 -24.10
CA TYR A 389 2.91 18.45 -23.22
C TYR A 389 2.50 17.40 -22.17
N PHE A 390 1.34 16.81 -22.31
CA PHE A 390 0.91 15.77 -21.38
C PHE A 390 1.83 14.55 -21.47
N LEU A 391 2.24 14.00 -20.31
CA LEU A 391 3.28 12.96 -20.20
C LEU A 391 4.60 13.35 -20.90
N GLY A 392 5.01 14.61 -20.76
CA GLY A 392 6.24 15.10 -21.40
C GLY A 392 6.16 15.15 -22.93
N GLY A 393 4.95 15.34 -23.48
CA GLY A 393 4.70 15.38 -24.93
C GLY A 393 4.50 14.01 -25.57
N ARG A 394 4.50 12.92 -24.80
CA ARG A 394 4.25 11.57 -25.30
C ARG A 394 2.77 11.31 -25.62
N MET A 395 1.89 12.19 -25.16
CA MET A 395 0.46 12.11 -25.39
C MET A 395 -0.10 13.53 -25.59
N SER A 396 -0.92 13.72 -26.62
CA SER A 396 -1.70 14.93 -26.83
C SER A 396 -3.12 14.74 -26.28
N LEU A 397 -3.70 15.79 -25.73
CA LEU A 397 -5.07 15.78 -25.21
C LEU A 397 -6.03 16.44 -26.19
N ASP A 398 -7.20 15.81 -26.35
CA ASP A 398 -8.33 16.39 -27.11
C ASP A 398 -9.15 17.30 -26.17
N THR A 399 -8.93 18.60 -26.28
CA THR A 399 -9.62 19.61 -25.49
C THR A 399 -11.08 19.76 -25.87
N ASP A 400 -11.43 19.52 -27.14
CA ASP A 400 -12.80 19.64 -27.64
C ASP A 400 -13.64 18.48 -27.13
N ALA A 401 -13.11 17.25 -27.13
CA ALA A 401 -13.76 16.09 -26.53
C ALA A 401 -14.02 16.31 -25.02
N ALA A 402 -13.05 16.83 -24.26
CA ALA A 402 -13.24 17.19 -22.86
C ALA A 402 -14.35 18.20 -22.66
N TYR A 403 -14.35 19.26 -23.46
CA TYR A 403 -15.37 20.32 -23.39
C TYR A 403 -16.78 19.78 -23.67
N GLU A 404 -16.95 18.93 -24.68
CA GLU A 404 -18.24 18.37 -25.05
C GLU A 404 -18.82 17.47 -23.95
N VAL A 405 -18.03 16.61 -23.31
CA VAL A 405 -18.53 15.76 -22.22
C VAL A 405 -18.88 16.58 -20.97
N ILE A 406 -18.10 17.61 -20.63
CA ILE A 406 -18.44 18.50 -19.51
C ILE A 406 -19.67 19.33 -19.85
N ARG A 407 -19.82 19.85 -21.09
CA ARG A 407 -20.98 20.60 -21.55
C ARG A 407 -22.28 19.80 -21.45
N SER A 408 -22.21 18.49 -21.64
CA SER A 408 -23.40 17.63 -21.49
C SER A 408 -23.97 17.63 -20.07
N LEU A 409 -23.11 17.72 -19.04
CA LEU A 409 -23.52 17.87 -17.63
C LEU A 409 -23.91 19.31 -17.31
N SER A 410 -23.15 20.29 -17.77
CA SER A 410 -23.37 21.70 -17.47
C SER A 410 -24.75 22.17 -17.94
N SER A 411 -25.22 21.65 -19.08
CA SER A 411 -26.55 21.93 -19.59
C SER A 411 -27.69 21.46 -18.68
N GLN A 412 -27.48 20.37 -17.93
CA GLN A 412 -28.44 19.83 -16.97
C GLN A 412 -28.42 20.58 -15.63
N LEU A 413 -27.25 21.13 -15.27
CA LEU A 413 -27.05 21.86 -14.02
C LEU A 413 -27.34 23.36 -14.12
N ASN A 414 -27.58 23.87 -15.34
CA ASN A 414 -27.69 25.31 -15.64
C ASN A 414 -26.42 26.10 -15.20
N LEU A 415 -25.25 25.54 -15.40
CA LEU A 415 -23.94 26.14 -15.14
C LEU A 415 -23.16 26.26 -16.45
N SER A 416 -22.12 27.10 -16.46
CA SER A 416 -21.14 27.07 -17.56
C SER A 416 -20.29 25.80 -17.50
N PRO A 417 -19.64 25.39 -18.59
CA PRO A 417 -18.71 24.27 -18.59
C PRO A 417 -17.56 24.44 -17.59
N GLU A 418 -17.03 25.63 -17.42
CA GLU A 418 -15.96 25.96 -16.50
C GLU A 418 -16.41 25.86 -15.03
N GLU A 419 -17.61 26.37 -14.70
CA GLU A 419 -18.20 26.21 -13.35
C GLU A 419 -18.45 24.74 -13.04
N THR A 420 -18.97 23.97 -14.00
CA THR A 420 -19.18 22.53 -13.84
C THR A 420 -17.87 21.79 -13.65
N ALA A 421 -16.84 22.12 -14.44
CA ALA A 421 -15.52 21.52 -14.31
C ALA A 421 -14.89 21.79 -12.92
N TYR A 422 -15.04 23.03 -12.42
CA TYR A 422 -14.55 23.36 -11.09
C TYR A 422 -15.35 22.67 -9.98
N ALA A 423 -16.66 22.54 -10.13
CA ALA A 423 -17.51 21.78 -9.21
C ALA A 423 -17.12 20.28 -9.16
N ILE A 424 -16.78 19.68 -10.32
CA ILE A 424 -16.28 18.30 -10.40
C ILE A 424 -14.97 18.15 -9.64
N LEU A 425 -14.03 19.08 -9.83
CA LEU A 425 -12.75 19.07 -9.13
C LEU A 425 -12.91 19.20 -7.61
N ASN A 426 -13.78 20.09 -7.16
CA ASN A 426 -14.08 20.27 -5.73
C ASN A 426 -14.71 19.03 -5.12
N LEU A 427 -15.73 18.42 -5.77
CA LEU A 427 -16.37 17.21 -5.26
C LEU A 427 -15.42 16.02 -5.18
N ALA A 428 -14.50 15.89 -6.15
CA ALA A 428 -13.43 14.90 -6.08
C ALA A 428 -12.51 15.17 -4.87
N SER A 429 -12.15 16.44 -4.66
CA SER A 429 -11.31 16.85 -3.51
C SER A 429 -12.01 16.60 -2.18
N GLU A 430 -13.31 16.89 -2.05
CA GLU A 430 -14.09 16.60 -0.84
C GLU A 430 -14.10 15.12 -0.48
N THR A 431 -14.22 14.23 -1.48
CA THR A 431 -14.14 12.79 -1.26
C THR A 431 -12.76 12.39 -0.69
N MET A 432 -11.68 13.00 -1.20
CA MET A 432 -10.32 12.78 -0.71
C MET A 432 -10.11 13.35 0.70
N ILE A 433 -10.62 14.55 0.97
CA ILE A 433 -10.58 15.22 2.28
C ILE A 433 -11.28 14.35 3.34
N ASN A 434 -12.46 13.81 3.03
CA ASN A 434 -13.18 12.94 3.94
C ASN A 434 -12.36 11.67 4.26
N ALA A 435 -11.72 11.06 3.27
CA ALA A 435 -10.85 9.90 3.51
C ALA A 435 -9.65 10.24 4.41
N VAL A 436 -9.08 11.44 4.27
CA VAL A 436 -8.01 11.92 5.16
C VAL A 436 -8.55 12.14 6.58
N HIS A 437 -9.74 12.75 6.73
CA HIS A 437 -10.36 12.95 8.04
C HIS A 437 -10.66 11.63 8.74
N ASP A 438 -11.16 10.63 8.01
CA ASP A 438 -11.48 9.31 8.57
C ASP A 438 -10.23 8.65 9.15
N ILE A 439 -9.14 8.58 8.38
CA ILE A 439 -7.91 7.94 8.84
C ILE A 439 -7.20 8.73 9.94
N THR A 440 -7.17 10.08 9.85
CA THR A 440 -6.51 10.93 10.86
C THR A 440 -7.27 10.91 12.19
N THR A 441 -8.60 10.96 12.14
CA THR A 441 -9.45 10.87 13.32
C THR A 441 -9.30 9.52 14.02
N SER A 442 -9.28 8.42 13.24
CA SER A 442 -9.12 7.07 13.80
C SER A 442 -7.78 6.84 14.49
N LYS A 443 -6.76 7.62 14.17
CA LYS A 443 -5.40 7.52 14.71
C LYS A 443 -5.02 8.67 15.66
N GLY A 444 -5.92 9.60 15.94
CA GLY A 444 -5.66 10.74 16.81
C GLY A 444 -4.61 11.71 16.27
N ILE A 445 -4.47 11.84 14.95
CA ILE A 445 -3.53 12.76 14.30
C ILE A 445 -4.25 14.03 13.85
N ASP A 446 -3.69 15.20 14.19
CA ASP A 446 -4.21 16.48 13.73
C ASP A 446 -3.60 16.86 12.37
N PRO A 447 -4.42 16.99 11.30
CA PRO A 447 -3.93 17.43 9.99
C PRO A 447 -3.20 18.77 10.01
N LYS A 448 -3.57 19.68 10.92
CA LYS A 448 -2.97 21.02 11.04
C LYS A 448 -1.52 20.99 11.51
N GLU A 449 -1.12 19.92 12.18
CA GLU A 449 0.24 19.68 12.66
C GLU A 449 1.01 18.73 11.77
N SER A 450 0.43 18.38 10.62
CA SER A 450 0.99 17.41 9.68
C SER A 450 1.48 18.08 8.40
N VAL A 451 2.51 17.48 7.79
CA VAL A 451 2.96 17.80 6.43
C VAL A 451 2.15 16.95 5.45
N LEU A 452 1.59 17.56 4.41
CA LEU A 452 0.90 16.82 3.36
C LEU A 452 1.89 16.51 2.23
N VAL A 453 2.14 15.23 1.95
CA VAL A 453 3.03 14.79 0.87
C VAL A 453 2.20 14.27 -0.30
N ALA A 454 2.39 14.88 -1.47
CA ALA A 454 1.66 14.52 -2.69
C ALA A 454 2.36 13.39 -3.46
N GLY A 455 1.62 12.34 -3.81
CA GLY A 455 2.01 11.24 -4.69
C GLY A 455 1.04 11.05 -5.83
N GLY A 456 1.47 10.33 -6.88
CA GLY A 456 0.66 10.04 -8.05
C GLY A 456 0.67 11.13 -9.12
N GLY A 457 0.36 10.71 -10.35
CA GLY A 457 0.38 11.60 -11.50
C GLY A 457 -0.70 12.70 -11.49
N ALA A 458 -1.80 12.50 -10.76
CA ALA A 458 -2.92 13.43 -10.68
C ALA A 458 -2.90 14.30 -9.42
N ALA A 459 -2.05 14.03 -8.43
CA ALA A 459 -2.07 14.73 -7.15
C ALA A 459 -1.86 16.25 -7.27
N GLY A 460 -0.97 16.70 -8.14
CA GLY A 460 -0.66 18.10 -8.29
C GLY A 460 -1.83 18.99 -8.72
N ILE A 461 -2.94 18.41 -9.20
CA ILE A 461 -4.10 19.17 -9.70
C ILE A 461 -4.86 19.84 -8.54
N ASN A 462 -5.04 19.14 -7.43
CA ASN A 462 -5.91 19.57 -6.34
C ASN A 462 -5.31 19.42 -4.93
N ILE A 463 -4.06 19.01 -4.82
CA ILE A 463 -3.42 18.81 -3.50
C ILE A 463 -3.48 20.05 -2.63
N MET A 464 -3.35 21.23 -3.24
CA MET A 464 -3.40 22.49 -2.52
C MET A 464 -4.81 22.83 -2.02
N LEU A 465 -5.86 22.41 -2.74
CA LEU A 465 -7.25 22.54 -2.25
C LEU A 465 -7.46 21.62 -1.03
N ILE A 466 -6.97 20.40 -1.12
CA ILE A 466 -7.03 19.41 -0.03
C ILE A 466 -6.29 19.95 1.20
N ALA A 467 -5.07 20.44 1.04
CA ALA A 467 -4.26 20.98 2.13
C ALA A 467 -4.93 22.17 2.83
N ARG A 468 -5.54 23.07 2.05
CA ARG A 468 -6.25 24.24 2.57
C ARG A 468 -7.42 23.85 3.46
N GLU A 469 -8.25 22.93 3.01
CA GLU A 469 -9.43 22.47 3.77
C GLU A 469 -9.02 21.68 5.02
N LEU A 470 -7.96 20.88 4.95
CA LEU A 470 -7.39 20.18 6.11
C LEU A 470 -6.68 21.12 7.08
N GLY A 471 -6.31 22.32 6.65
CA GLY A 471 -5.53 23.28 7.42
C GLY A 471 -4.05 22.91 7.54
N CYS A 472 -3.54 22.02 6.68
CA CYS A 472 -2.11 21.70 6.61
C CYS A 472 -1.32 22.94 6.21
N LYS A 473 -0.23 23.24 6.94
CA LYS A 473 0.57 24.44 6.69
C LYS A 473 1.59 24.27 5.56
N GLU A 474 2.03 23.05 5.35
CA GLU A 474 3.09 22.68 4.42
C GLU A 474 2.68 21.52 3.53
N VAL A 475 2.94 21.67 2.24
CA VAL A 475 2.73 20.62 1.23
C VAL A 475 4.07 20.34 0.55
N LEU A 476 4.47 19.09 0.52
CA LEU A 476 5.65 18.62 -0.20
C LEU A 476 5.22 17.85 -1.44
N VAL A 477 5.69 18.29 -2.60
CA VAL A 477 5.51 17.58 -3.86
C VAL A 477 6.88 17.16 -4.37
N PRO A 478 7.29 15.89 -4.17
CA PRO A 478 8.53 15.39 -4.74
C PRO A 478 8.53 15.48 -6.27
N LYS A 479 9.65 15.76 -6.91
CA LYS A 479 9.73 15.64 -8.38
C LYS A 479 9.40 14.25 -8.89
N GLN A 480 9.60 13.25 -8.05
CA GLN A 480 9.24 11.84 -8.30
C GLN A 480 7.80 11.49 -7.90
N ALA A 481 6.94 12.47 -7.62
CA ALA A 481 5.56 12.24 -7.14
C ALA A 481 4.78 11.22 -8.00
N SER A 482 4.93 11.26 -9.32
CA SER A 482 4.24 10.34 -10.24
C SER A 482 4.72 8.87 -10.17
N ALA A 483 5.86 8.62 -9.52
CA ALA A 483 6.45 7.30 -9.29
C ALA A 483 6.81 7.16 -7.79
N LEU A 484 5.94 7.63 -6.91
CA LEU A 484 6.21 7.70 -5.47
C LEU A 484 6.45 6.31 -4.89
N SER A 485 5.63 5.31 -5.23
CA SER A 485 5.82 3.92 -4.79
C SER A 485 7.15 3.33 -5.27
N ALA A 486 7.51 3.50 -6.53
CA ALA A 486 8.82 3.06 -7.03
C ALA A 486 9.97 3.80 -6.35
N SER A 487 9.80 5.09 -6.02
CA SER A 487 10.79 5.86 -5.24
C SER A 487 10.93 5.32 -3.82
N GLY A 488 9.81 4.94 -3.18
CA GLY A 488 9.82 4.37 -1.84
C GLY A 488 10.63 3.08 -1.74
N MET A 489 10.60 2.25 -2.78
CA MET A 489 11.41 1.03 -2.83
C MET A 489 12.92 1.32 -2.79
N GLN A 490 13.38 2.50 -3.25
CA GLN A 490 14.79 2.89 -3.14
C GLN A 490 15.22 3.11 -1.69
N PHE A 491 14.29 3.53 -0.84
CA PHE A 491 14.53 3.80 0.58
C PHE A 491 14.09 2.65 1.49
N ALA A 492 13.50 1.60 0.93
CA ALA A 492 12.99 0.48 1.70
C ALA A 492 14.12 -0.43 2.20
N ASP A 493 13.96 -0.90 3.44
CA ASP A 493 14.83 -1.88 4.08
C ASP A 493 14.30 -3.31 3.86
N ILE A 494 15.16 -4.31 3.99
CA ILE A 494 14.69 -5.69 4.11
C ILE A 494 14.01 -5.83 5.46
N MET A 495 12.74 -6.24 5.45
CA MET A 495 11.92 -6.35 6.65
C MET A 495 11.15 -7.65 6.67
N THR A 496 11.13 -8.30 7.84
CA THR A 496 10.24 -9.43 8.13
C THR A 496 9.74 -9.36 9.56
N GLU A 497 8.55 -9.88 9.82
CA GLU A 497 7.94 -9.93 11.15
C GLU A 497 7.61 -11.38 11.51
N GLU A 498 7.97 -11.77 12.71
CA GLU A 498 7.57 -13.02 13.34
C GLU A 498 6.60 -12.75 14.47
N THR A 499 5.60 -13.60 14.60
CA THR A 499 4.51 -13.44 15.55
C THR A 499 4.34 -14.71 16.37
N ALA A 500 3.97 -14.55 17.65
CA ALA A 500 3.55 -15.67 18.50
C ALA A 500 2.42 -15.23 19.43
N SER A 501 1.44 -16.11 19.63
CA SER A 501 0.39 -15.89 20.61
C SER A 501 0.84 -16.48 21.96
N PHE A 502 1.00 -15.62 22.97
CA PHE A 502 1.29 -16.01 24.34
C PHE A 502 0.56 -15.09 25.32
N PHE A 503 -0.42 -15.65 26.02
CA PHE A 503 -1.25 -14.87 26.93
C PHE A 503 -0.61 -14.68 28.31
N THR A 504 -0.51 -13.43 28.73
CA THR A 504 -0.19 -13.06 30.12
C THR A 504 -0.95 -11.79 30.52
N SER A 505 -0.92 -11.41 31.79
CA SER A 505 -1.64 -10.24 32.26
C SER A 505 -0.86 -9.43 33.30
N SER A 506 -1.16 -8.14 33.43
CA SER A 506 -0.49 -7.27 34.40
C SER A 506 -0.67 -7.74 35.85
N SER A 507 -1.77 -8.43 36.18
CA SER A 507 -2.02 -8.96 37.53
C SER A 507 -1.30 -10.29 37.84
N ALA A 508 -0.84 -11.02 36.82
CA ALA A 508 -0.12 -12.28 36.93
C ALA A 508 0.82 -12.40 35.72
N PHE A 509 1.82 -11.53 35.67
CA PHE A 509 2.74 -11.46 34.53
C PHE A 509 3.73 -12.62 34.56
N ASP A 510 3.70 -13.43 33.51
CA ASP A 510 4.61 -14.56 33.33
C ASP A 510 5.86 -14.10 32.57
N PHE A 511 6.84 -13.60 33.33
CA PHE A 511 8.08 -13.08 32.77
C PHE A 511 8.89 -14.15 32.05
N ASP A 512 9.00 -15.37 32.61
CA ASP A 512 9.79 -16.46 32.04
C ASP A 512 9.17 -16.96 30.72
N GLY A 513 7.84 -17.06 30.67
CA GLY A 513 7.10 -17.39 29.46
C GLY A 513 7.26 -16.34 28.36
N VAL A 514 7.16 -15.05 28.71
CA VAL A 514 7.40 -13.95 27.76
C VAL A 514 8.82 -13.98 27.23
N SER A 515 9.83 -14.11 28.09
CA SER A 515 11.23 -14.18 27.68
C SER A 515 11.50 -15.35 26.73
N THR A 516 10.91 -16.52 27.01
CA THR A 516 11.00 -17.69 26.15
C THR A 516 10.35 -17.44 24.78
N CYS A 517 9.17 -16.77 24.77
CA CYS A 517 8.47 -16.39 23.56
C CYS A 517 9.30 -15.44 22.69
N LEU A 518 9.84 -14.35 23.27
CA LEU A 518 10.67 -13.37 22.56
C LEU A 518 11.98 -13.99 22.04
N ALA A 519 12.61 -14.88 22.81
CA ALA A 519 13.81 -15.59 22.36
C ALA A 519 13.51 -16.51 21.16
N ALA A 520 12.37 -17.19 21.15
CA ALA A 520 11.95 -18.03 20.02
C ALA A 520 11.68 -17.19 18.77
N LEU A 521 11.04 -16.00 18.91
CA LEU A 521 10.84 -15.06 17.81
C LEU A 521 12.19 -14.57 17.24
N SER A 522 13.11 -14.16 18.12
CA SER A 522 14.46 -13.73 17.73
C SER A 522 15.22 -14.81 16.98
N SER A 523 15.16 -16.06 17.44
CA SER A 523 15.82 -17.19 16.78
C SER A 523 15.32 -17.43 15.35
N ARG A 524 14.01 -17.26 15.12
CA ARG A 524 13.42 -17.35 13.76
C ARG A 524 13.89 -16.21 12.86
N LEU A 525 13.95 -14.99 13.40
CA LEU A 525 14.46 -13.83 12.66
C LEU A 525 15.95 -13.96 12.34
N GLU A 526 16.75 -14.53 13.25
CA GLU A 526 18.17 -14.84 12.99
C GLU A 526 18.32 -15.87 11.88
N ALA A 527 17.47 -16.90 11.86
CA ALA A 527 17.46 -17.88 10.77
C ALA A 527 17.14 -17.23 9.42
N PHE A 528 16.19 -16.31 9.39
CA PHE A 528 15.88 -15.51 8.19
C PHE A 528 17.08 -14.65 7.79
N ARG A 529 17.70 -13.91 8.73
CA ARG A 529 18.91 -13.11 8.47
C ARG A 529 20.03 -13.94 7.86
N ASN A 530 20.26 -15.14 8.37
CA ASN A 530 21.30 -16.05 7.88
C ASN A 530 20.98 -16.64 6.48
N SER A 531 19.74 -16.52 6.00
CA SER A 531 19.35 -16.91 4.63
C SER A 531 19.59 -15.80 3.59
N LEU A 532 19.86 -14.56 4.03
CA LEU A 532 20.18 -13.45 3.14
C LEU A 532 21.52 -13.66 2.44
N SER A 533 21.70 -13.01 1.29
CA SER A 533 22.99 -12.97 0.60
C SER A 533 24.08 -12.36 1.48
N ASP A 534 25.36 -12.70 1.22
CA ASP A 534 26.49 -12.15 1.96
C ASP A 534 26.51 -10.61 1.97
N GLN A 535 26.05 -9.98 0.89
CA GLN A 535 25.94 -8.54 0.77
C GLN A 535 24.95 -7.96 1.80
N HIS A 536 23.79 -8.59 1.99
CA HIS A 536 22.74 -8.08 2.87
C HIS A 536 22.92 -8.53 4.31
N SER A 537 23.47 -9.72 4.54
CA SER A 537 23.76 -10.22 5.89
C SER A 537 24.82 -9.39 6.63
N ALA A 538 25.69 -8.69 5.89
CA ALA A 538 26.70 -7.77 6.43
C ALA A 538 26.16 -6.37 6.79
N CYS A 539 24.92 -6.05 6.39
CA CYS A 539 24.30 -4.77 6.70
C CYS A 539 23.94 -4.65 8.19
N GLU A 540 23.81 -3.41 8.67
CA GLU A 540 23.33 -3.13 10.02
C GLU A 540 21.92 -3.69 10.20
N THR A 541 21.69 -4.33 11.34
CA THR A 541 20.41 -4.98 11.64
C THR A 541 19.90 -4.54 13.00
N ARG A 542 18.56 -4.40 13.11
CA ARG A 542 17.90 -4.21 14.40
C ARG A 542 16.65 -5.08 14.49
N ILE A 543 16.31 -5.48 15.71
CA ILE A 543 15.07 -6.18 16.02
C ILE A 543 14.24 -5.27 16.92
N GLU A 544 13.00 -5.03 16.51
CA GLU A 544 12.00 -4.28 17.27
C GLU A 544 10.95 -5.26 17.78
N PHE A 545 10.58 -5.11 19.07
CA PHE A 545 9.54 -5.93 19.68
C PHE A 545 8.30 -5.09 19.96
N SER A 546 7.12 -5.67 19.72
CA SER A 546 5.84 -5.09 20.11
C SER A 546 4.89 -6.18 20.61
N VAL A 547 3.80 -5.76 21.25
CA VAL A 547 2.76 -6.68 21.75
C VAL A 547 1.38 -6.10 21.53
N GLU A 548 0.46 -6.91 21.05
CA GLU A 548 -0.96 -6.57 21.03
C GLU A 548 -1.56 -6.80 22.42
N ALA A 549 -2.07 -5.71 23.01
CA ALA A 549 -2.60 -5.70 24.35
C ALA A 549 -3.90 -4.91 24.44
N ARG A 550 -4.67 -5.16 25.53
CA ARG A 550 -5.93 -4.48 25.79
C ARG A 550 -6.21 -4.39 27.30
N TYR A 551 -7.07 -3.49 27.72
CA TYR A 551 -7.70 -3.65 29.02
C TYR A 551 -8.64 -4.88 29.00
N ALA A 552 -8.71 -5.61 30.10
CA ALA A 552 -9.48 -6.86 30.21
C ALA A 552 -10.98 -6.71 29.90
N SER A 553 -11.52 -5.50 29.97
CA SER A 553 -12.90 -5.16 29.61
C SER A 553 -13.11 -4.85 28.14
N GLN A 554 -12.04 -4.71 27.36
CA GLN A 554 -12.10 -4.35 25.94
C GLN A 554 -12.09 -5.59 25.05
N VAL A 555 -12.59 -5.42 23.82
CA VAL A 555 -12.64 -6.46 22.80
C VAL A 555 -11.45 -6.37 21.84
N TRP A 556 -11.00 -5.15 21.54
CA TRP A 556 -9.96 -4.88 20.55
C TRP A 556 -8.62 -4.61 21.22
N GLU A 557 -7.59 -5.19 20.67
CA GLU A 557 -6.21 -5.01 21.06
C GLU A 557 -5.63 -3.78 20.34
N ILE A 558 -4.69 -3.12 21.00
CA ILE A 558 -3.80 -2.12 20.39
C ILE A 558 -2.38 -2.66 20.36
N ASP A 559 -1.60 -2.25 19.38
CA ASP A 559 -0.17 -2.56 19.31
C ASP A 559 0.61 -1.57 20.20
N CYS A 560 1.46 -2.09 21.08
CA CYS A 560 2.32 -1.24 21.88
C CYS A 560 3.79 -1.75 21.81
N PRO A 561 4.77 -0.82 21.76
CA PRO A 561 6.17 -1.20 21.75
C PRO A 561 6.58 -1.88 23.05
N VAL A 562 7.41 -2.90 22.96
CA VAL A 562 8.03 -3.54 24.12
C VAL A 562 9.31 -2.79 24.46
N PRO A 563 9.37 -2.10 25.61
CA PRO A 563 10.53 -1.32 26.00
C PRO A 563 11.71 -2.24 26.38
N GLN A 564 12.94 -1.75 26.17
CA GLN A 564 14.15 -2.51 26.48
C GLN A 564 14.23 -2.91 27.96
N GLN A 565 13.67 -2.09 28.86
CA GLN A 565 13.62 -2.35 30.29
C GLN A 565 12.88 -3.65 30.66
N LEU A 566 11.91 -4.07 29.84
CA LEU A 566 11.27 -5.39 30.02
C LEU A 566 12.30 -6.51 29.89
N LEU A 567 13.23 -6.40 28.94
CA LEU A 567 14.30 -7.38 28.73
C LEU A 567 15.30 -7.40 29.91
N GLU A 568 15.27 -6.37 30.74
CA GLU A 568 16.06 -6.21 31.98
C GLU A 568 15.27 -6.57 33.25
N ASN A 569 14.17 -7.31 33.11
CA ASN A 569 13.25 -7.75 34.18
C ASN A 569 12.36 -6.65 34.80
N ASP A 570 12.02 -5.60 34.07
CA ASP A 570 11.07 -4.58 34.51
C ASP A 570 9.75 -4.62 33.74
N PRO A 571 8.74 -5.40 34.16
CA PRO A 571 7.43 -5.44 33.51
C PRO A 571 6.62 -4.15 33.67
N ALA A 572 6.92 -3.30 34.65
CA ALA A 572 6.22 -2.05 34.86
C ALA A 572 6.43 -1.08 33.69
N ALA A 573 7.61 -1.11 33.06
CA ALA A 573 7.89 -0.32 31.86
C ALA A 573 6.97 -0.71 30.69
N LEU A 574 6.61 -2.00 30.55
CA LEU A 574 5.68 -2.45 29.54
C LEU A 574 4.24 -2.00 29.83
N PHE A 575 3.84 -2.01 31.10
CA PHE A 575 2.50 -1.53 31.49
C PHE A 575 2.34 -0.05 31.18
N GLU A 576 3.37 0.74 31.49
CA GLU A 576 3.42 2.15 31.16
C GLU A 576 3.39 2.38 29.64
N SER A 577 4.16 1.63 28.88
CA SER A 577 4.16 1.67 27.40
C SER A 577 2.75 1.46 26.83
N PHE A 578 2.00 0.49 27.38
CA PHE A 578 0.61 0.25 26.99
C PHE A 578 -0.30 1.43 27.36
N HIS A 579 -0.20 1.96 28.59
CA HIS A 579 -1.02 3.10 29.02
C HIS A 579 -0.78 4.31 28.11
N VAL A 580 0.47 4.63 27.79
CA VAL A 580 0.82 5.74 26.88
C VAL A 580 0.24 5.52 25.49
N ALA A 581 0.38 4.31 24.93
CA ALA A 581 -0.17 3.99 23.63
C ALA A 581 -1.70 4.08 23.59
N HIS A 582 -2.37 3.58 24.63
CA HIS A 582 -3.83 3.63 24.75
C HIS A 582 -4.36 5.06 24.93
N GLU A 583 -3.69 5.86 25.76
CA GLU A 583 -4.04 7.27 25.96
C GLU A 583 -3.86 8.09 24.67
N GLY A 584 -2.80 7.81 23.90
CA GLY A 584 -2.57 8.46 22.62
C GLY A 584 -3.66 8.18 21.59
N LEU A 585 -4.26 6.97 21.59
CA LEU A 585 -5.32 6.59 20.66
C LEU A 585 -6.72 7.02 21.13
N TYR A 586 -7.01 6.87 22.42
CA TYR A 586 -8.38 7.01 22.94
C TYR A 586 -8.56 8.18 23.90
N SER A 587 -7.49 8.96 24.17
CA SER A 587 -7.48 10.03 25.17
C SER A 587 -7.96 9.57 26.55
N MET A 588 -7.74 8.29 26.87
CA MET A 588 -8.19 7.64 28.10
C MET A 588 -7.10 6.72 28.64
N ARG A 589 -6.87 6.82 29.95
CA ARG A 589 -5.97 5.97 30.73
C ARG A 589 -6.71 5.39 31.92
N ASP A 590 -6.65 4.07 32.10
CA ASP A 590 -7.27 3.37 33.22
C ASP A 590 -6.24 2.51 33.96
N GLU A 591 -5.57 3.13 34.95
CA GLU A 591 -4.54 2.48 35.78
C GLU A 591 -5.10 1.40 36.69
N GLY A 592 -6.42 1.43 36.95
CA GLY A 592 -7.10 0.45 37.80
C GLY A 592 -7.47 -0.84 37.10
N SER A 593 -7.48 -0.83 35.76
CA SER A 593 -7.85 -2.00 34.98
C SER A 593 -6.66 -2.91 34.69
N LYS A 594 -6.94 -4.22 34.69
CA LYS A 594 -6.00 -5.25 34.31
C LYS A 594 -5.70 -5.15 32.80
N ILE A 595 -4.41 -5.23 32.43
CA ILE A 595 -3.96 -5.30 31.06
C ILE A 595 -3.78 -6.77 30.68
N GLU A 596 -4.23 -7.16 29.48
CA GLU A 596 -4.04 -8.46 28.87
C GLU A 596 -3.10 -8.32 27.69
N PHE A 597 -2.00 -9.07 27.67
CA PHE A 597 -1.01 -9.16 26.61
C PHE A 597 -1.23 -10.48 25.87
N ILE A 598 -1.39 -10.45 24.54
CA ILE A 598 -1.95 -11.57 23.79
C ILE A 598 -1.02 -12.03 22.66
N THR A 599 -0.60 -11.11 21.77
CA THR A 599 0.17 -11.43 20.58
C THR A 599 1.50 -10.70 20.60
N TRP A 600 2.59 -11.44 20.71
CA TRP A 600 3.94 -10.89 20.70
C TRP A 600 4.52 -10.90 19.30
N LYS A 601 5.22 -9.84 18.95
CA LYS A 601 5.79 -9.62 17.63
C LYS A 601 7.26 -9.27 17.76
N ALA A 602 8.03 -9.74 16.80
CA ALA A 602 9.41 -9.30 16.59
C ALA A 602 9.60 -8.97 15.11
N LYS A 603 10.08 -7.78 14.80
CA LYS A 603 10.32 -7.28 13.46
C LYS A 603 11.83 -7.10 13.26
N LEU A 604 12.39 -7.82 12.29
CA LEU A 604 13.77 -7.64 11.83
C LEU A 604 13.80 -6.58 10.75
N ILE A 605 14.74 -5.66 10.85
CA ILE A 605 15.03 -4.63 9.85
C ILE A 605 16.51 -4.73 9.51
N VAL A 606 16.82 -4.90 8.22
CA VAL A 606 18.18 -4.90 7.68
C VAL A 606 18.31 -3.65 6.81
N ASP A 607 19.22 -2.77 7.20
CA ASP A 607 19.41 -1.45 6.58
C ASP A 607 20.02 -1.57 5.18
N THR A 608 19.16 -1.61 4.17
CA THR A 608 19.52 -1.72 2.75
C THR A 608 19.06 -0.52 1.93
N GLY A 609 18.20 0.32 2.47
CA GLY A 609 17.67 1.50 1.80
C GLY A 609 18.74 2.55 1.47
N LEU A 610 18.42 3.44 0.53
CA LEU A 610 19.24 4.63 0.31
C LEU A 610 19.23 5.50 1.56
N LYS A 611 20.41 5.99 1.94
CA LYS A 611 20.53 6.93 3.04
C LYS A 611 19.94 8.29 2.65
N VAL A 612 19.22 8.89 3.58
CA VAL A 612 18.74 10.25 3.43
C VAL A 612 19.92 11.22 3.43
N VAL A 613 20.05 12.00 2.36
CA VAL A 613 21.10 13.04 2.24
C VAL A 613 20.43 14.40 2.25
N HIS A 614 20.89 15.27 3.12
CA HIS A 614 20.40 16.64 3.17
C HIS A 614 21.12 17.50 2.13
N GLY A 615 20.36 18.20 1.27
CA GLY A 615 20.90 19.15 0.34
C GLY A 615 21.46 20.41 1.03
N ASP A 616 22.42 21.06 0.41
CA ASP A 616 22.98 22.32 0.90
C ASP A 616 21.93 23.44 0.79
N LYS A 617 21.50 24.00 1.91
CA LYS A 617 20.45 25.03 2.00
C LYS A 617 20.89 26.40 1.43
N ASP A 618 22.18 26.62 1.23
CA ASP A 618 22.74 27.93 0.84
C ASP A 618 22.89 28.15 -0.68
N ARG A 619 22.23 27.35 -1.53
CA ARG A 619 22.20 27.66 -2.96
C ARG A 619 21.34 28.90 -3.22
N GLY A 620 22.00 29.94 -3.77
CA GLY A 620 21.42 31.27 -3.97
C GLY A 620 20.13 31.28 -4.81
N LEU A 621 19.33 32.33 -4.62
CA LEU A 621 18.07 32.56 -5.32
C LEU A 621 18.27 32.53 -6.84
N ALA A 622 17.60 31.62 -7.53
CA ALA A 622 17.53 31.60 -8.99
C ALA A 622 16.21 32.26 -9.46
N ALA A 623 16.28 33.06 -10.51
CA ALA A 623 15.10 33.66 -11.13
C ALA A 623 14.62 32.75 -12.29
N VAL A 624 13.31 32.64 -12.47
CA VAL A 624 12.71 31.93 -13.60
C VAL A 624 13.10 32.66 -14.90
N SER A 625 13.74 31.96 -15.84
CA SER A 625 14.32 32.54 -17.04
C SER A 625 13.33 32.79 -18.19
N SER A 626 12.17 32.09 -18.22
CA SER A 626 11.13 32.25 -19.26
C SER A 626 9.75 31.97 -18.72
N ALA A 627 8.91 32.98 -18.64
CA ALA A 627 7.53 32.84 -18.22
C ALA A 627 6.58 32.90 -19.43
N ARG A 628 5.85 31.79 -19.67
CA ARG A 628 4.66 31.78 -20.53
C ARG A 628 3.44 32.07 -19.69
N SER A 629 2.34 32.47 -20.29
CA SER A 629 1.09 32.61 -19.56
C SER A 629 -0.07 31.99 -20.36
N ARG A 630 -1.04 31.45 -19.62
CA ARG A 630 -2.29 30.87 -20.14
C ARG A 630 -3.45 31.38 -19.29
N GLU A 631 -4.60 31.60 -19.90
CA GLU A 631 -5.82 31.90 -19.15
C GLU A 631 -6.38 30.62 -18.52
N CYS A 632 -6.49 30.55 -17.17
CA CYS A 632 -7.01 29.41 -16.44
C CYS A 632 -8.16 29.84 -15.52
N PHE A 633 -8.95 28.88 -15.05
CA PHE A 633 -10.12 29.13 -14.21
C PHE A 633 -9.90 28.56 -12.79
N PHE A 634 -10.08 29.43 -11.76
CA PHE A 634 -9.90 29.08 -10.34
C PHE A 634 -11.17 29.33 -9.52
N GLY A 635 -12.31 28.74 -9.97
CA GLY A 635 -13.59 28.87 -9.28
C GLY A 635 -14.34 30.18 -9.52
N LYS A 636 -13.83 31.08 -10.34
CA LYS A 636 -14.51 32.28 -10.79
C LYS A 636 -15.03 32.09 -12.22
N ILE A 637 -16.05 32.82 -12.58
CA ILE A 637 -16.63 32.82 -13.95
C ILE A 637 -15.60 33.34 -14.98
N THR A 638 -14.72 34.24 -14.55
CA THR A 638 -13.69 34.83 -15.40
C THR A 638 -12.38 34.09 -15.25
N SER A 639 -11.70 33.87 -16.40
CA SER A 639 -10.34 33.33 -16.41
C SER A 639 -9.34 34.31 -15.78
N GLU A 640 -8.28 33.78 -15.23
CA GLU A 640 -7.15 34.54 -14.68
C GLU A 640 -5.88 34.23 -15.48
N LYS A 641 -5.10 35.27 -15.75
CA LYS A 641 -3.80 35.13 -16.42
C LYS A 641 -2.85 34.39 -15.49
N THR A 642 -2.54 33.14 -15.82
CA THR A 642 -1.77 32.22 -15.02
C THR A 642 -0.40 32.01 -15.58
N LEU A 643 0.62 32.10 -14.73
CA LEU A 643 2.00 31.87 -15.09
C LEU A 643 2.24 30.38 -15.35
N ILE A 644 2.90 30.01 -16.44
CA ILE A 644 3.27 28.64 -16.80
C ILE A 644 4.77 28.48 -16.64
N LEU A 645 5.18 27.61 -15.74
CA LEU A 645 6.55 27.29 -15.39
C LEU A 645 6.87 25.86 -15.88
N LYS A 646 8.00 25.70 -16.54
CA LYS A 646 8.44 24.38 -16.99
C LYS A 646 9.28 23.72 -15.88
N GLY A 647 9.07 22.42 -15.66
CA GLY A 647 9.80 21.64 -14.66
C GLY A 647 11.32 21.66 -14.85
N GLU A 648 11.81 21.75 -16.09
CA GLU A 648 13.24 21.88 -16.41
C GLU A 648 13.88 23.20 -15.91
N ASP A 649 13.08 24.25 -15.80
CA ASP A 649 13.52 25.57 -15.30
C ASP A 649 13.41 25.67 -13.77
N MET A 650 12.74 24.69 -13.13
CA MET A 650 12.51 24.67 -11.69
C MET A 650 13.69 24.01 -10.98
N VAL A 651 14.73 24.81 -10.75
CA VAL A 651 15.96 24.39 -10.06
C VAL A 651 15.95 24.84 -8.59
N PRO A 652 16.76 24.22 -7.71
CA PRO A 652 16.83 24.59 -6.29
C PRO A 652 16.97 26.10 -6.07
N GLY A 653 16.15 26.64 -5.16
CA GLY A 653 16.10 28.05 -4.80
C GLY A 653 15.12 28.92 -5.63
N VAL A 654 14.51 28.40 -6.70
CA VAL A 654 13.48 29.13 -7.46
C VAL A 654 12.24 29.27 -6.58
N LYS A 655 11.74 30.52 -6.43
CA LYS A 655 10.50 30.87 -5.77
C LYS A 655 9.41 31.19 -6.77
N PHE A 656 8.18 30.89 -6.44
CA PHE A 656 7.03 31.17 -7.28
C PHE A 656 5.77 31.45 -6.41
N ASN A 657 4.88 32.25 -6.97
CA ASN A 657 3.61 32.62 -6.36
C ASN A 657 2.46 32.23 -7.28
N GLY A 658 1.32 31.88 -6.72
CA GLY A 658 0.09 31.64 -7.47
C GLY A 658 -0.59 32.96 -7.95
N PRO A 659 -1.44 32.86 -8.98
CA PRO A 659 -1.74 31.64 -9.70
C PRO A 659 -0.63 31.26 -10.69
N CYS A 660 -0.12 30.06 -10.56
CA CYS A 660 0.82 29.50 -11.54
C CYS A 660 0.62 27.98 -11.71
N ILE A 661 1.09 27.46 -12.84
CA ILE A 661 1.10 26.02 -13.13
C ILE A 661 2.51 25.58 -13.44
N ILE A 662 2.98 24.55 -12.78
CA ILE A 662 4.28 23.93 -13.05
C ILE A 662 4.03 22.67 -13.90
N GLU A 663 4.57 22.67 -15.11
CA GLU A 663 4.46 21.56 -16.07
C GLU A 663 5.69 20.64 -15.94
N GLU A 664 5.56 19.57 -15.14
CA GLU A 664 6.54 18.48 -15.08
C GLU A 664 6.23 17.43 -16.15
N PRO A 665 7.21 16.64 -16.61
CA PRO A 665 6.98 15.62 -17.64
C PRO A 665 5.92 14.59 -17.25
N THR A 666 5.77 14.31 -15.97
CA THR A 666 4.90 13.21 -15.47
C THR A 666 3.77 13.67 -14.54
N THR A 667 3.72 14.94 -14.19
CA THR A 667 2.66 15.54 -13.36
C THR A 667 2.49 17.04 -13.68
N THR A 668 1.37 17.60 -13.26
CA THR A 668 1.07 19.03 -13.35
C THR A 668 0.75 19.55 -11.96
N ILE A 669 1.43 20.59 -11.48
CA ILE A 669 1.21 21.18 -10.16
C ILE A 669 0.49 22.51 -10.34
N VAL A 670 -0.72 22.61 -9.80
CA VAL A 670 -1.55 23.81 -9.82
C VAL A 670 -1.36 24.56 -8.51
N VAL A 671 -0.76 25.73 -8.58
CA VAL A 671 -0.61 26.66 -7.44
C VAL A 671 -1.71 27.70 -7.55
N PHE A 672 -2.68 27.61 -6.65
CA PHE A 672 -3.84 28.51 -6.66
C PHE A 672 -3.48 29.94 -6.23
N PRO A 673 -4.33 30.94 -6.48
CA PRO A 673 -4.18 32.26 -5.89
C PRO A 673 -3.99 32.20 -4.37
N GLU A 674 -3.23 33.14 -3.78
CA GLU A 674 -2.93 33.20 -2.34
C GLU A 674 -2.09 32.03 -1.81
N MET A 675 -1.40 31.33 -2.72
CA MET A 675 -0.47 30.25 -2.38
C MET A 675 0.89 30.55 -2.99
N SER A 676 1.93 30.06 -2.33
CA SER A 676 3.31 30.29 -2.78
C SER A 676 4.14 29.01 -2.58
N GLY A 677 5.35 29.01 -3.12
CA GLY A 677 6.25 27.89 -2.93
C GLY A 677 7.65 28.17 -3.45
N PHE A 678 8.50 27.20 -3.25
CA PHE A 678 9.87 27.21 -3.75
C PHE A 678 10.38 25.81 -4.05
N VAL A 679 11.43 25.72 -4.84
CA VAL A 679 12.15 24.47 -5.08
C VAL A 679 13.20 24.30 -3.99
N THR A 680 13.15 23.20 -3.27
CA THR A 680 14.05 22.88 -2.16
C THR A 680 15.47 22.56 -2.65
N ALA A 681 16.42 22.47 -1.72
CA ALA A 681 17.80 22.07 -2.02
C ALA A 681 17.89 20.63 -2.59
N ASN A 682 16.96 19.76 -2.24
CA ASN A 682 16.86 18.41 -2.76
C ASN A 682 15.99 18.31 -4.02
N ASN A 683 15.68 19.46 -4.64
CA ASN A 683 14.95 19.54 -5.89
C ASN A 683 13.46 19.08 -5.80
N ASN A 684 12.84 19.23 -4.63
CA ASN A 684 11.40 19.02 -4.43
C ASN A 684 10.66 20.37 -4.41
N TYR A 685 9.33 20.34 -4.52
CA TYR A 685 8.50 21.52 -4.37
C TYR A 685 7.94 21.58 -2.96
N GLN A 686 8.23 22.65 -2.23
CA GLN A 686 7.58 22.95 -0.96
C GLN A 686 6.61 24.11 -1.19
N LEU A 687 5.33 23.88 -0.87
CA LEU A 687 4.24 24.82 -1.09
C LEU A 687 3.66 25.24 0.26
N THR A 688 3.25 26.49 0.36
CA THR A 688 2.73 27.10 1.60
C THR A 688 1.56 28.02 1.27
N PHE A 689 0.77 28.34 2.28
CA PHE A 689 -0.31 29.33 2.23
C PHE A 689 0.21 30.67 2.75
N GLU A 690 -0.24 31.80 2.14
CA GLU A 690 0.07 33.15 2.60
C GLU A 690 -0.71 33.55 3.87
#